data_6aacda3472de5ff23963caa5d5d93958
#
_entry.id   6aacda3472de5ff23963caa5d5d93958
#
_cell.length_a   1.000
_cell.length_b   1.000
_cell.length_c   1.000
_cell.angle_alpha   90.00
_cell.angle_beta   90.00
_cell.angle_gamma   90.00
#
_symmetry.space_group_name_H-M   'P 1'
#
loop_
_entity.id
_entity.type
_entity.pdbx_description
1 polymer ?
#
loop_
_entity_poly.entity_id
_entity_poly.type
_entity_poly.pdbx_seq_one_letter_code
_entity_poly.pdbx_strand_id
1 'polypeptide(L)'
;MVRVTFILLLWVGAAGMLRGQNIRQSNTPYFLEHLSQEKGLSQGTAYAIAQYDGFMWFATQDGLNRFDGYGFNVFRPGGKRSLTNSIVLSLLADSKGRFWVGTGGGLNLYDKTNEQFDKIGDFLGRSHMLDSVSVEKLIEDKRGNIWAMTDERGLFRIDPRTRQTTTYLANDNTLYGFCLSPEGKLFLSTYQAVYQYDESADTFRAIVSQQQLGTQSILGSIVFDKTGNLWIGTRKDGLFRMQPPFSKPVVRHYQQGAGNQSIVSNEIMDLLRNHRGEIWIGTRTGGLSIYNPDTQTFSATAHDPANPRSLAQNSIWSLYEDQRGIVWIGFSSHGVDKYDPNRLQFHLLQRDANNPAGSLPDNMIFRLFGQNNDLFIGTSTGGMAKYNLLTGNVTPLLSVQQNPGRSPIVSNEVRTIIGDTDQTVWLANGSGLIHYDPVRQTYQAYTSTTENRQLFVYGAYLAADTLGRLREIWTGGGDGLSRFDLATKTWKSWQDIPALKAVATYPIRVMYPDKRQNLWLGTLSHGLLRYDLKTRSVTTFDQRNGLNCANIRSILHDNSDLWVGTDCGLFRLDLRTYRVTKHYTASDSAGAFRLPNNVIYGILKDNQGYLWLSSNKGLTRFSPSAGIVRNYDRNDGLQSDEFNTNVAYRHSDGTLFFGGVNGINFFKPEAVRRNTFIPPVRITSVTVLDSTYNPNQKQLVLPYNQNFIDLVFTALNFSNTDKNQYRYQLEGIDPDWIDAQYRHYANYTNLPPGEYVFRVKASNDDGVWNEQGTAVTIVIEPPFWGTWWFRMLLILLLVGGMYGIYRYRIYALQNRQAHELSVSIRTQELERQRFAKELHDGVGANLSVLKMYLSSLGNPNVSVDDLKARSLSVLKTSIDDIRSIIHDMHPRSLSEAGLVQTIREMVALVNESHQLGVTFESQNVPQELPSVIEINLFRVVQELLQNAIKHSKASSVWLTLRYENATLALTYRDNGQGFEPALAQRVSGNGLVNIQQRIALLKGTTQFTSSADAGTSVMISVPV
;
A
#
# COMPACT_ATOMS: atom_id res chain seq x y z
N MET A 1 30.81 35.45 -40.27
CA MET A 1 30.41 34.11 -40.77
C MET A 1 30.96 32.92 -39.97
N VAL A 2 32.05 33.07 -39.25
CA VAL A 2 32.66 31.90 -38.50
C VAL A 2 31.95 31.58 -37.16
N ARG A 3 31.23 32.51 -36.57
CA ARG A 3 30.51 32.27 -35.29
C ARG A 3 29.12 31.58 -35.41
N VAL A 4 28.53 31.60 -36.60
CA VAL A 4 27.21 30.95 -36.82
C VAL A 4 27.38 29.48 -37.19
N THR A 5 28.51 29.12 -37.80
CA THR A 5 28.82 27.71 -38.15
C THR A 5 29.17 26.85 -36.93
N PHE A 6 29.70 27.47 -35.87
CA PHE A 6 30.07 26.74 -34.61
C PHE A 6 28.82 26.43 -33.76
N ILE A 7 27.79 27.27 -33.81
CA ILE A 7 26.53 27.03 -33.06
C ILE A 7 25.65 25.97 -33.75
N LEU A 8 25.71 25.90 -35.07
CA LEU A 8 24.99 24.86 -35.83
C LEU A 8 25.66 23.46 -35.70
N LEU A 9 26.98 23.40 -35.55
CA LEU A 9 27.71 22.14 -35.30
C LEU A 9 27.48 21.62 -33.86
N LEU A 10 27.30 22.50 -32.88
CA LEU A 10 26.94 22.13 -31.53
C LEU A 10 25.47 21.65 -31.39
N TRP A 11 24.57 22.16 -32.22
CA TRP A 11 23.19 21.71 -32.27
C TRP A 11 23.03 20.40 -33.03
N VAL A 12 23.79 20.13 -34.07
CA VAL A 12 23.81 18.82 -34.76
C VAL A 12 24.53 17.76 -33.90
N GLY A 13 25.51 18.12 -33.10
CA GLY A 13 26.16 17.24 -32.12
C GLY A 13 25.21 16.87 -30.94
N ALA A 14 24.43 17.84 -30.45
CA ALA A 14 23.46 17.62 -29.38
C ALA A 14 22.22 16.84 -29.86
N ALA A 15 21.79 17.02 -31.13
CA ALA A 15 20.72 16.23 -31.73
C ALA A 15 21.16 14.81 -32.10
N GLY A 16 22.47 14.57 -32.29
CA GLY A 16 23.04 13.23 -32.49
C GLY A 16 23.21 12.41 -31.19
N MET A 17 23.33 13.06 -30.03
CA MET A 17 23.41 12.39 -28.72
C MET A 17 22.04 12.07 -28.10
N LEU A 18 20.95 12.57 -28.65
CA LEU A 18 19.56 12.22 -28.27
C LEU A 18 18.94 11.09 -29.12
N ARG A 19 19.71 10.50 -30.03
CA ARG A 19 19.29 9.28 -30.73
C ARG A 19 19.93 8.06 -30.09
N GLY A 20 19.14 7.38 -29.26
CA GLY A 20 19.39 6.00 -29.00
C GLY A 20 19.46 5.59 -27.55
N GLN A 21 18.37 5.57 -26.90
CA GLN A 21 18.10 4.53 -25.93
C GLN A 21 16.70 3.95 -26.21
N ASN A 22 16.55 3.26 -27.34
CA ASN A 22 15.54 2.22 -27.43
C ASN A 22 16.01 1.01 -26.61
N ILE A 23 16.00 1.17 -25.29
CA ILE A 23 16.06 0.04 -24.38
C ILE A 23 14.76 -0.72 -24.65
N ARG A 24 14.87 -1.91 -25.23
CA ARG A 24 13.75 -2.86 -25.22
C ARG A 24 13.52 -3.21 -23.75
N GLN A 25 12.57 -2.50 -23.13
CA GLN A 25 12.03 -2.89 -21.83
C GLN A 25 11.54 -4.31 -21.98
N SER A 26 11.95 -5.19 -21.09
CA SER A 26 11.34 -6.50 -20.96
C SER A 26 9.86 -6.26 -20.68
N ASN A 27 8.97 -6.99 -21.36
CA ASN A 27 7.51 -6.91 -21.17
C ASN A 27 7.04 -7.42 -19.79
N THR A 28 7.97 -7.71 -18.85
CA THR A 28 7.66 -7.97 -17.45
C THR A 28 7.83 -6.68 -16.68
N PRO A 29 6.75 -6.03 -16.26
CA PRO A 29 6.86 -4.84 -15.44
C PRO A 29 7.47 -5.24 -14.09
N TYR A 30 8.69 -4.78 -13.79
CA TYR A 30 9.24 -4.87 -12.45
C TYR A 30 8.41 -3.96 -11.56
N PHE A 31 7.84 -4.53 -10.50
CA PHE A 31 7.17 -3.75 -9.47
C PHE A 31 8.19 -3.39 -8.40
N LEU A 32 8.65 -2.15 -8.44
CA LEU A 32 9.62 -1.65 -7.47
C LEU A 32 8.90 -0.81 -6.42
N GLU A 33 9.23 -1.04 -5.17
CA GLU A 33 8.79 -0.22 -4.06
C GLU A 33 9.94 0.67 -3.61
N HIS A 34 9.72 1.98 -3.56
CA HIS A 34 10.75 2.96 -3.25
C HIS A 34 10.79 3.27 -1.76
N LEU A 35 11.97 3.16 -1.16
CA LEU A 35 12.29 3.57 0.20
C LEU A 35 13.24 4.77 0.16
N SER A 36 12.68 5.94 0.36
CA SER A 36 13.39 7.22 0.27
C SER A 36 13.51 7.91 1.64
N GLN A 37 14.12 9.08 1.64
CA GLN A 37 14.17 9.96 2.82
C GLN A 37 12.77 10.37 3.30
N GLU A 38 11.78 10.47 2.42
CA GLU A 38 10.40 10.75 2.79
C GLU A 38 9.79 9.65 3.67
N LYS A 39 10.29 8.42 3.54
CA LYS A 39 9.90 7.29 4.39
C LYS A 39 10.80 7.12 5.64
N GLY A 40 11.72 8.04 5.87
CA GLY A 40 12.57 8.08 7.07
C GLY A 40 14.00 7.56 6.91
N LEU A 41 14.43 7.20 5.69
CA LEU A 41 15.84 6.90 5.43
C LEU A 41 16.71 8.16 5.68
N SER A 42 17.82 8.04 6.40
CA SER A 42 18.63 9.19 6.81
C SER A 42 19.21 9.96 5.64
N GLN A 43 19.58 9.25 4.56
CA GLN A 43 20.20 9.83 3.37
C GLN A 43 20.02 8.93 2.15
N GLY A 44 19.94 9.51 0.96
CA GLY A 44 19.58 8.79 -0.28
C GLY A 44 20.65 7.88 -0.87
N THR A 45 21.90 7.93 -0.43
CA THR A 45 22.98 7.04 -0.92
C THR A 45 23.00 5.74 -0.11
N ALA A 46 22.85 4.60 -0.74
CA ALA A 46 22.94 3.28 -0.11
C ALA A 46 24.20 2.54 -0.61
N TYR A 47 25.28 2.59 0.17
CA TYR A 47 26.58 1.98 -0.16
C TYR A 47 26.59 0.47 -0.02
N ALA A 48 25.93 -0.05 1.02
CA ALA A 48 25.79 -1.47 1.28
C ALA A 48 24.45 -1.78 1.93
N ILE A 49 23.99 -3.00 1.70
CA ILE A 49 22.72 -3.52 2.23
C ILE A 49 23.00 -4.88 2.85
N ALA A 50 22.44 -5.17 4.01
CA ALA A 50 22.54 -6.48 4.64
C ALA A 50 21.27 -6.82 5.43
N GLN A 51 21.00 -8.11 5.60
CA GLN A 51 19.99 -8.59 6.53
C GLN A 51 20.67 -9.13 7.79
N TYR A 52 20.27 -8.60 8.95
CA TYR A 52 20.76 -9.07 10.24
C TYR A 52 19.66 -9.08 11.30
N ASP A 53 19.57 -10.15 12.07
CA ASP A 53 18.54 -10.42 13.10
C ASP A 53 17.09 -10.27 12.55
N GLY A 54 16.92 -10.52 11.24
CA GLY A 54 15.67 -10.38 10.52
C GLY A 54 15.40 -8.98 9.98
N PHE A 55 16.03 -7.92 10.49
CA PHE A 55 15.94 -6.54 9.99
C PHE A 55 16.74 -6.35 8.72
N MET A 56 16.32 -5.39 7.89
CA MET A 56 17.16 -4.87 6.81
C MET A 56 17.99 -3.70 7.31
N TRP A 57 19.26 -3.67 6.91
CA TRP A 57 20.21 -2.64 7.31
C TRP A 57 20.79 -1.97 6.08
N PHE A 58 20.82 -0.65 6.09
CA PHE A 58 21.27 0.16 4.97
C PHE A 58 22.41 1.09 5.42
N ALA A 59 23.54 0.92 4.79
CA ALA A 59 24.74 1.75 4.99
C ALA A 59 24.62 3.03 4.15
N THR A 60 24.61 4.19 4.79
CA THR A 60 24.44 5.46 4.11
C THR A 60 25.57 6.45 4.46
N GLN A 61 25.56 7.60 3.80
CA GLN A 61 26.50 8.68 4.10
C GLN A 61 26.20 9.37 5.44
N ASP A 62 24.98 9.20 5.98
CA ASP A 62 24.54 9.79 7.23
C ASP A 62 24.07 8.72 8.23
N GLY A 63 24.95 7.80 8.54
CA GLY A 63 24.72 6.74 9.53
C GLY A 63 24.27 5.41 8.95
N LEU A 64 23.98 4.49 9.87
CA LEU A 64 23.45 3.16 9.61
C LEU A 64 21.96 3.13 9.90
N ASN A 65 21.18 2.67 8.95
CA ASN A 65 19.73 2.63 9.03
C ASN A 65 19.23 1.19 9.20
N ARG A 66 18.46 0.92 10.25
CA ARG A 66 17.75 -0.36 10.47
C ARG A 66 16.29 -0.19 10.09
N PHE A 67 15.82 -1.00 9.17
CA PHE A 67 14.45 -1.01 8.67
C PHE A 67 13.69 -2.22 9.22
N ASP A 68 12.52 -1.98 9.78
CA ASP A 68 11.67 -2.99 10.39
C ASP A 68 10.45 -3.38 9.55
N GLY A 69 10.34 -2.79 8.36
CA GLY A 69 9.20 -2.95 7.45
C GLY A 69 8.25 -1.74 7.43
N TYR A 70 8.20 -0.94 8.48
CA TYR A 70 7.36 0.25 8.60
C TYR A 70 8.18 1.54 8.65
N GLY A 71 9.33 1.52 9.35
CA GLY A 71 10.13 2.69 9.56
C GLY A 71 11.62 2.41 9.71
N PHE A 72 12.39 3.48 9.84
CA PHE A 72 13.84 3.43 9.99
C PHE A 72 14.26 3.87 11.39
N ASN A 73 15.15 3.09 12.02
CA ASN A 73 15.93 3.52 13.17
C ASN A 73 17.36 3.84 12.71
N VAL A 74 17.82 5.07 12.97
CA VAL A 74 19.10 5.59 12.45
C VAL A 74 20.14 5.66 13.54
N PHE A 75 21.28 5.00 13.33
CA PHE A 75 22.43 5.02 14.22
C PHE A 75 23.51 5.96 13.65
N ARG A 76 23.96 6.92 14.47
CA ARG A 76 24.98 7.91 14.13
C ARG A 76 26.10 7.93 15.17
N PRO A 77 27.28 8.48 14.83
CA PRO A 77 28.31 8.77 15.83
C PRO A 77 27.79 9.71 16.91
N GLY A 78 28.13 9.53 18.16
CA GLY A 78 27.66 10.42 19.23
C GLY A 78 27.92 9.96 20.67
N GLY A 79 28.72 8.93 20.87
CA GLY A 79 29.04 8.43 22.23
C GLY A 79 30.25 7.51 22.28
N LYS A 80 30.55 6.98 23.44
CA LYS A 80 31.73 6.09 23.62
C LYS A 80 31.57 4.75 22.89
N ARG A 81 30.33 4.23 22.77
CA ARG A 81 30.00 2.98 22.10
C ARG A 81 29.02 3.26 20.95
N SER A 82 29.48 4.05 20.01
CA SER A 82 28.74 4.43 18.78
C SER A 82 29.59 4.17 17.56
N LEU A 83 29.00 4.35 16.37
CA LEU A 83 29.74 4.27 15.12
C LEU A 83 30.96 5.19 15.11
N THR A 84 32.07 4.72 14.52
CA THR A 84 33.31 5.50 14.42
C THR A 84 33.20 6.65 13.41
N ASN A 85 32.29 6.54 12.42
CA ASN A 85 32.05 7.58 11.41
C ASN A 85 30.60 7.53 10.92
N SER A 86 30.05 8.66 10.45
CA SER A 86 28.71 8.75 9.87
C SER A 86 28.63 8.08 8.50
N ILE A 87 29.71 8.06 7.73
CA ILE A 87 29.77 7.39 6.43
C ILE A 87 29.95 5.90 6.68
N VAL A 88 28.90 5.13 6.48
CA VAL A 88 28.93 3.67 6.57
C VAL A 88 29.08 3.11 5.16
N LEU A 89 30.06 2.24 4.93
CA LEU A 89 30.46 1.77 3.61
C LEU A 89 30.20 0.29 3.39
N SER A 90 30.32 -0.53 4.44
CA SER A 90 30.19 -1.98 4.31
C SER A 90 29.51 -2.62 5.50
N LEU A 91 28.78 -3.71 5.24
CA LEU A 91 28.00 -4.46 6.23
C LEU A 91 28.24 -5.95 6.03
N LEU A 92 28.37 -6.71 7.12
CA LEU A 92 28.48 -8.15 7.07
C LEU A 92 27.83 -8.77 8.32
N ALA A 93 26.82 -9.61 8.10
CA ALA A 93 26.32 -10.54 9.11
C ALA A 93 27.09 -11.84 8.96
N ASP A 94 27.91 -12.22 9.96
CA ASP A 94 28.71 -13.42 9.89
C ASP A 94 27.91 -14.69 10.29
N SER A 95 28.46 -15.84 9.97
CA SER A 95 27.83 -17.16 10.23
C SER A 95 27.64 -17.46 11.72
N LYS A 96 28.26 -16.72 12.61
CA LYS A 96 28.16 -16.82 14.08
C LYS A 96 27.18 -15.82 14.68
N GLY A 97 26.48 -15.03 13.84
CA GLY A 97 25.49 -14.07 14.27
C GLY A 97 26.06 -12.77 14.81
N ARG A 98 27.30 -12.39 14.45
CA ARG A 98 27.87 -11.08 14.71
C ARG A 98 27.60 -10.16 13.52
N PHE A 99 27.45 -8.87 13.77
CA PHE A 99 27.23 -7.88 12.73
C PHE A 99 28.37 -6.87 12.69
N TRP A 100 29.09 -6.91 11.59
CA TRP A 100 30.28 -6.11 11.31
C TRP A 100 29.89 -4.91 10.46
N VAL A 101 30.33 -3.72 10.85
CA VAL A 101 29.99 -2.46 10.21
C VAL A 101 31.27 -1.69 9.90
N GLY A 102 31.61 -1.62 8.62
CA GLY A 102 32.73 -0.84 8.12
C GLY A 102 32.29 0.58 7.80
N THR A 103 33.05 1.54 8.33
CA THR A 103 32.81 2.97 8.13
C THR A 103 34.00 3.66 7.50
N GLY A 104 33.85 4.92 7.07
CA GLY A 104 34.95 5.77 6.64
C GLY A 104 35.96 6.10 7.74
N GLY A 105 35.78 5.66 8.96
CA GLY A 105 36.62 5.92 10.11
C GLY A 105 36.86 4.71 11.03
N GLY A 106 36.69 3.50 10.53
CA GLY A 106 36.97 2.27 11.25
C GLY A 106 35.96 1.14 11.10
N LEU A 107 36.32 -0.02 11.64
CA LEU A 107 35.50 -1.20 11.72
C LEU A 107 34.82 -1.30 13.10
N ASN A 108 33.53 -1.49 13.10
CA ASN A 108 32.71 -1.60 14.29
C ASN A 108 32.05 -2.98 14.38
N LEU A 109 31.77 -3.42 15.60
CA LEU A 109 30.96 -4.61 15.87
C LEU A 109 29.69 -4.19 16.63
N TYR A 110 28.54 -4.58 16.13
CA TYR A 110 27.25 -4.25 16.73
C TYR A 110 26.93 -5.13 17.93
N ASP A 111 26.69 -4.51 19.07
CA ASP A 111 26.15 -5.14 20.27
C ASP A 111 24.62 -5.08 20.24
N LYS A 112 24.01 -6.20 19.86
CA LYS A 112 22.55 -6.34 19.75
C LYS A 112 21.83 -6.16 21.09
N THR A 113 22.48 -6.52 22.21
CA THR A 113 21.85 -6.47 23.53
C THR A 113 21.62 -5.04 24.00
N ASN A 114 22.61 -4.18 23.75
CA ASN A 114 22.59 -2.79 24.19
C ASN A 114 22.28 -1.80 23.05
N GLU A 115 22.14 -2.29 21.81
CA GLU A 115 22.01 -1.48 20.57
C GLU A 115 23.16 -0.45 20.40
N GLN A 116 24.38 -0.89 20.64
CA GLN A 116 25.59 -0.09 20.62
C GLN A 116 26.63 -0.66 19.67
N PHE A 117 27.67 0.13 19.39
CA PHE A 117 28.77 -0.27 18.50
C PHE A 117 30.10 -0.20 19.23
N ASP A 118 30.81 -1.31 19.27
CA ASP A 118 32.16 -1.41 19.76
C ASP A 118 33.15 -1.25 18.61
N LYS A 119 34.30 -0.59 18.87
CA LYS A 119 35.40 -0.57 17.92
C LYS A 119 36.02 -1.95 17.85
N ILE A 120 36.61 -2.26 16.70
CA ILE A 120 37.29 -3.55 16.53
C ILE A 120 38.41 -3.75 17.54
N GLY A 121 39.12 -2.70 17.94
CA GLY A 121 40.16 -2.77 18.98
C GLY A 121 39.63 -3.25 20.32
N ASP A 122 38.43 -2.85 20.72
CA ASP A 122 37.77 -3.32 21.94
C ASP A 122 37.51 -4.84 21.87
N PHE A 123 37.05 -5.32 20.70
CA PHE A 123 36.84 -6.75 20.44
C PHE A 123 38.16 -7.54 20.46
N LEU A 124 39.22 -6.98 19.87
CA LEU A 124 40.55 -7.62 19.83
C LEU A 124 41.29 -7.52 21.16
N GLY A 125 40.82 -6.70 22.11
CA GLY A 125 41.51 -6.43 23.37
C GLY A 125 42.76 -5.56 23.27
N ARG A 126 42.92 -4.83 22.16
CA ARG A 126 44.05 -3.94 21.90
C ARG A 126 43.67 -2.91 20.83
N SER A 127 44.24 -1.70 20.91
CA SER A 127 44.10 -0.72 19.84
C SER A 127 44.61 -1.31 18.50
N HIS A 128 43.84 -1.08 17.44
CA HIS A 128 44.15 -1.63 16.14
C HIS A 128 44.00 -0.57 15.04
N MET A 129 44.73 -0.71 13.96
CA MET A 129 44.67 0.21 12.82
C MET A 129 43.26 0.31 12.22
N LEU A 130 42.50 -0.78 12.21
CA LEU A 130 41.11 -0.79 11.77
C LEU A 130 40.14 0.01 12.65
N ASP A 131 40.58 0.62 13.76
CA ASP A 131 39.77 1.54 14.57
C ASP A 131 39.60 2.92 13.90
N SER A 132 40.44 3.24 12.88
CA SER A 132 40.52 4.58 12.29
C SER A 132 40.68 4.64 10.78
N VAL A 133 40.80 3.51 10.08
CA VAL A 133 40.93 3.47 8.61
C VAL A 133 39.57 3.16 7.95
N SER A 134 39.37 3.70 6.74
CA SER A 134 38.18 3.41 5.93
C SER A 134 38.04 1.92 5.59
N VAL A 135 36.91 1.30 5.86
CA VAL A 135 36.61 -0.12 5.57
C VAL A 135 35.55 -0.23 4.49
N GLU A 136 36.02 -0.45 3.26
CA GLU A 136 35.21 -0.38 2.04
C GLU A 136 34.34 -1.61 1.81
N LYS A 137 34.87 -2.80 2.10
CA LYS A 137 34.15 -4.08 1.92
C LYS A 137 34.50 -5.11 2.98
N LEU A 138 33.55 -5.98 3.27
CA LEU A 138 33.66 -7.08 4.23
C LEU A 138 33.18 -8.38 3.60
N ILE A 139 33.86 -9.49 3.89
CA ILE A 139 33.41 -10.84 3.53
C ILE A 139 33.88 -11.86 4.58
N GLU A 140 33.09 -12.91 4.82
CA GLU A 140 33.45 -14.06 5.66
C GLU A 140 33.89 -15.21 4.76
N ASP A 141 35.05 -15.83 5.06
CA ASP A 141 35.49 -17.05 4.38
C ASP A 141 34.88 -18.32 5.00
N LYS A 142 35.10 -19.48 4.33
CA LYS A 142 34.62 -20.78 4.83
C LYS A 142 35.12 -21.18 6.22
N ARG A 143 36.24 -20.62 6.66
CA ARG A 143 36.79 -20.88 8.00
C ARG A 143 36.22 -19.97 9.07
N GLY A 144 35.38 -18.99 8.67
CA GLY A 144 34.80 -17.98 9.55
C GLY A 144 35.74 -16.82 9.85
N ASN A 145 36.81 -16.64 9.04
CA ASN A 145 37.62 -15.43 9.13
C ASN A 145 36.89 -14.29 8.41
N ILE A 146 37.04 -13.10 8.95
CA ILE A 146 36.50 -11.88 8.35
C ILE A 146 37.61 -11.19 7.58
N TRP A 147 37.36 -10.93 6.31
CA TRP A 147 38.27 -10.18 5.46
C TRP A 147 37.73 -8.75 5.32
N ALA A 148 38.54 -7.78 5.67
CA ALA A 148 38.24 -6.37 5.63
C ALA A 148 39.15 -5.66 4.61
N MET A 149 38.54 -5.09 3.58
CA MET A 149 39.19 -4.28 2.56
C MET A 149 39.22 -2.83 3.02
N THR A 150 40.38 -2.20 2.96
CA THR A 150 40.59 -0.80 3.33
C THR A 150 41.01 0.02 2.13
N ASP A 151 40.75 1.31 2.17
CA ASP A 151 41.10 2.23 1.07
C ASP A 151 42.63 2.40 0.90
N GLU A 152 43.40 2.50 1.99
CA GLU A 152 44.85 2.87 1.91
C GLU A 152 45.81 1.84 2.55
N ARG A 153 45.27 0.84 3.22
CA ARG A 153 46.08 -0.07 4.07
C ARG A 153 46.00 -1.53 3.64
N GLY A 154 45.43 -1.79 2.45
CA GLY A 154 45.32 -3.12 1.90
C GLY A 154 44.24 -3.95 2.52
N LEU A 155 44.45 -5.24 2.64
CA LEU A 155 43.46 -6.23 3.06
C LEU A 155 43.82 -6.86 4.40
N PHE A 156 42.88 -6.90 5.33
CA PHE A 156 43.05 -7.51 6.64
C PHE A 156 42.20 -8.79 6.74
N ARG A 157 42.85 -9.90 7.21
CA ARG A 157 42.16 -11.09 7.68
C ARG A 157 42.07 -11.05 9.19
N ILE A 158 40.89 -11.16 9.74
CA ILE A 158 40.60 -11.22 11.17
C ILE A 158 40.09 -12.63 11.48
N ASP A 159 40.77 -13.37 12.40
CA ASP A 159 40.19 -14.59 12.96
C ASP A 159 39.43 -14.23 14.24
N PRO A 160 38.09 -14.27 14.22
CA PRO A 160 37.32 -13.87 15.40
C PRO A 160 37.44 -14.83 16.59
N ARG A 161 37.96 -16.04 16.40
CA ARG A 161 38.14 -17.02 17.48
C ARG A 161 39.41 -16.76 18.25
N THR A 162 40.52 -16.53 17.51
CA THR A 162 41.84 -16.25 18.10
C THR A 162 42.08 -14.77 18.35
N ARG A 163 41.26 -13.89 17.79
CA ARG A 163 41.40 -12.42 17.80
C ARG A 163 42.72 -11.95 17.16
N GLN A 164 43.25 -12.75 16.25
CA GLN A 164 44.46 -12.41 15.48
C GLN A 164 44.07 -11.74 14.17
N THR A 165 44.94 -10.86 13.71
CA THR A 165 44.81 -10.13 12.46
C THR A 165 46.09 -10.33 11.62
N THR A 166 45.89 -10.54 10.32
CA THR A 166 46.99 -10.63 9.35
C THR A 166 46.69 -9.62 8.21
N THR A 167 47.75 -8.93 7.75
CA THR A 167 47.62 -7.94 6.68
C THR A 167 48.18 -8.50 5.39
N TYR A 168 47.48 -8.30 4.29
CA TYR A 168 47.88 -8.67 2.94
C TYR A 168 47.84 -7.43 2.05
N LEU A 169 48.64 -7.41 0.98
CA LEU A 169 48.67 -6.34 0.00
C LEU A 169 48.78 -4.95 0.69
N ALA A 170 49.65 -4.87 1.69
CA ALA A 170 49.85 -3.65 2.47
C ALA A 170 50.18 -2.48 1.55
N ASN A 171 49.55 -1.32 1.76
CA ASN A 171 49.68 -0.12 0.93
C ASN A 171 49.12 -0.25 -0.52
N ASP A 172 48.38 -1.27 -0.84
CA ASP A 172 47.61 -1.35 -2.10
C ASP A 172 46.26 -0.66 -1.93
N ASN A 173 46.06 0.46 -2.60
CA ASN A 173 44.82 1.23 -2.65
C ASN A 173 43.98 0.94 -3.89
N THR A 174 44.26 -0.17 -4.59
CA THR A 174 43.62 -0.52 -5.85
C THR A 174 42.64 -1.69 -5.72
N LEU A 175 42.19 -1.98 -4.51
CA LEU A 175 41.26 -3.05 -4.21
C LEU A 175 39.82 -2.60 -4.49
N TYR A 176 39.00 -3.47 -5.15
CA TYR A 176 37.64 -3.08 -5.56
C TYR A 176 36.54 -4.06 -5.18
N GLY A 177 36.81 -5.34 -5.12
CA GLY A 177 35.78 -6.32 -4.81
C GLY A 177 36.31 -7.67 -4.37
N PHE A 178 35.46 -8.43 -3.68
CA PHE A 178 35.71 -9.84 -3.43
C PHE A 178 34.48 -10.70 -3.65
N CYS A 179 34.72 -11.99 -3.88
CA CYS A 179 33.66 -12.99 -3.83
C CYS A 179 34.23 -14.35 -3.42
N LEU A 180 33.33 -15.24 -3.06
CA LEU A 180 33.66 -16.65 -2.89
C LEU A 180 33.22 -17.45 -4.12
N SER A 181 34.08 -18.39 -4.54
CA SER A 181 33.67 -19.38 -5.53
C SER A 181 32.63 -20.36 -4.94
N PRO A 182 31.94 -21.18 -5.75
CA PRO A 182 31.03 -22.22 -5.23
C PRO A 182 31.72 -23.19 -4.26
N GLU A 183 33.01 -23.43 -4.40
CA GLU A 183 33.84 -24.25 -3.51
C GLU A 183 34.29 -23.45 -2.28
N GLY A 184 34.03 -22.08 -2.26
CA GLY A 184 34.33 -21.15 -1.20
C GLY A 184 35.77 -20.69 -1.13
N LYS A 185 36.47 -20.72 -2.25
CA LYS A 185 37.75 -20.05 -2.39
C LYS A 185 37.53 -18.57 -2.54
N LEU A 186 38.39 -17.77 -1.88
CA LEU A 186 38.30 -16.31 -1.92
C LEU A 186 38.97 -15.78 -3.19
N PHE A 187 38.26 -14.87 -3.86
CA PHE A 187 38.76 -14.13 -5.01
C PHE A 187 38.67 -12.62 -4.71
N LEU A 188 39.65 -11.89 -5.23
CA LEU A 188 39.83 -10.45 -5.03
C LEU A 188 40.05 -9.76 -6.37
N SER A 189 39.33 -8.70 -6.67
CA SER A 189 39.64 -7.83 -7.82
C SER A 189 40.41 -6.58 -7.39
N THR A 190 41.36 -6.22 -8.19
CA THR A 190 42.13 -4.98 -8.05
C THR A 190 41.98 -4.12 -9.30
N TYR A 191 42.64 -2.98 -9.34
CA TYR A 191 42.72 -2.14 -10.54
C TYR A 191 43.16 -2.96 -11.75
N GLN A 192 44.20 -3.81 -11.61
CA GLN A 192 44.92 -4.46 -12.72
C GLN A 192 44.63 -5.93 -12.92
N ALA A 193 44.21 -6.66 -11.89
CA ALA A 193 44.05 -8.10 -11.96
C ALA A 193 43.00 -8.65 -11.01
N VAL A 194 42.54 -9.86 -11.27
CA VAL A 194 41.81 -10.67 -10.31
C VAL A 194 42.75 -11.71 -9.71
N TYR A 195 42.70 -11.83 -8.40
CA TYR A 195 43.51 -12.75 -7.62
C TYR A 195 42.65 -13.82 -6.97
N GLN A 196 43.23 -14.98 -6.76
CA GLN A 196 42.70 -16.05 -5.93
C GLN A 196 43.60 -16.21 -4.69
N TYR A 197 42.98 -16.30 -3.52
CA TYR A 197 43.71 -16.62 -2.30
C TYR A 197 44.12 -18.08 -2.30
N ASP A 198 45.43 -18.35 -2.14
CA ASP A 198 46.01 -19.68 -1.97
C ASP A 198 46.19 -19.95 -0.48
N GLU A 199 45.32 -20.78 0.08
CA GLU A 199 45.32 -21.11 1.50
C GLU A 199 46.59 -21.85 1.96
N SER A 200 47.23 -22.59 1.04
CA SER A 200 48.44 -23.37 1.35
C SER A 200 49.70 -22.48 1.43
N ALA A 201 49.75 -21.48 0.60
CA ALA A 201 50.83 -20.52 0.55
C ALA A 201 50.61 -19.27 1.39
N ASP A 202 49.39 -19.10 1.94
CA ASP A 202 48.88 -17.94 2.68
C ASP A 202 49.11 -16.62 1.89
N THR A 203 48.82 -16.61 0.59
CA THR A 203 49.11 -15.51 -0.32
C THR A 203 48.08 -15.42 -1.45
N PHE A 204 48.05 -14.29 -2.17
CA PHE A 204 47.20 -14.05 -3.32
C PHE A 204 47.97 -14.34 -4.63
N ARG A 205 47.41 -15.15 -5.51
CA ARG A 205 47.91 -15.45 -6.84
C ARG A 205 47.04 -14.85 -7.92
N ALA A 206 47.63 -14.08 -8.83
CA ALA A 206 46.87 -13.54 -9.97
C ALA A 206 46.39 -14.63 -10.89
N ILE A 207 45.11 -14.55 -11.29
CA ILE A 207 44.44 -15.52 -12.20
C ILE A 207 44.16 -14.91 -13.57
N VAL A 208 43.91 -13.61 -13.66
CA VAL A 208 43.71 -12.87 -14.90
C VAL A 208 44.04 -11.40 -14.71
N SER A 209 44.74 -10.82 -15.67
CA SER A 209 45.06 -9.39 -15.71
C SER A 209 44.16 -8.63 -16.70
N GLN A 210 44.13 -7.30 -16.58
CA GLN A 210 43.52 -6.40 -17.56
C GLN A 210 44.01 -6.70 -18.97
N GLN A 211 45.32 -6.84 -19.14
CA GLN A 211 45.92 -7.12 -20.43
C GLN A 211 45.43 -8.41 -21.06
N GLN A 212 45.27 -9.46 -20.25
CA GLN A 212 44.69 -10.75 -20.70
C GLN A 212 43.23 -10.65 -21.07
N LEU A 213 42.49 -9.75 -20.45
CA LEU A 213 41.08 -9.47 -20.78
C LEU A 213 40.96 -8.50 -21.97
N GLY A 214 42.04 -7.85 -22.40
CA GLY A 214 42.03 -6.88 -23.48
C GLY A 214 41.38 -5.54 -23.08
N THR A 215 41.40 -5.19 -21.79
CA THR A 215 40.81 -3.97 -21.26
C THR A 215 41.85 -3.12 -20.53
N GLN A 216 41.59 -1.81 -20.43
CA GLN A 216 42.33 -0.86 -19.56
C GLN A 216 41.43 -0.34 -18.43
N SER A 217 40.21 -0.87 -18.30
CA SER A 217 39.24 -0.44 -17.30
C SER A 217 39.49 -1.14 -15.97
N ILE A 218 39.20 -0.44 -14.88
CA ILE A 218 39.25 -1.00 -13.51
C ILE A 218 38.39 -2.28 -13.45
N LEU A 219 38.96 -3.34 -12.89
CA LEU A 219 38.20 -4.57 -12.59
C LEU A 219 37.51 -4.37 -11.24
N GLY A 220 36.21 -4.10 -11.30
CA GLY A 220 35.38 -3.71 -10.16
C GLY A 220 34.76 -4.91 -9.41
N SER A 221 33.43 -4.96 -9.33
CA SER A 221 32.69 -6.05 -8.66
C SER A 221 32.87 -7.39 -9.40
N ILE A 222 32.98 -8.47 -8.63
CA ILE A 222 33.13 -9.84 -9.15
C ILE A 222 32.13 -10.78 -8.48
N VAL A 223 31.63 -11.76 -9.23
CA VAL A 223 30.71 -12.79 -8.70
C VAL A 223 30.84 -14.10 -9.49
N PHE A 224 30.58 -15.20 -8.82
CA PHE A 224 30.48 -16.52 -9.49
C PHE A 224 29.04 -16.87 -9.82
N ASP A 225 28.79 -17.42 -11.01
CA ASP A 225 27.54 -18.07 -11.31
C ASP A 225 27.46 -19.51 -10.72
N LYS A 226 26.28 -20.14 -10.80
CA LYS A 226 26.10 -21.52 -10.29
C LYS A 226 26.96 -22.56 -10.99
N THR A 227 27.41 -22.29 -12.18
CA THR A 227 28.24 -23.20 -12.99
C THR A 227 29.74 -22.96 -12.81
N GLY A 228 30.12 -22.06 -11.92
CA GLY A 228 31.54 -21.75 -11.61
C GLY A 228 32.20 -20.80 -12.59
N ASN A 229 31.45 -20.10 -13.45
CA ASN A 229 32.04 -19.02 -14.24
C ASN A 229 32.16 -17.75 -13.37
N LEU A 230 33.31 -17.09 -13.54
CA LEU A 230 33.59 -15.82 -12.91
C LEU A 230 33.09 -14.68 -13.80
N TRP A 231 32.25 -13.83 -13.25
CA TRP A 231 31.77 -12.59 -13.86
C TRP A 231 32.55 -11.42 -13.27
N ILE A 232 33.05 -10.56 -14.15
CA ILE A 232 33.89 -9.41 -13.78
C ILE A 232 33.27 -8.17 -14.39
N GLY A 233 32.79 -7.28 -13.53
CA GLY A 233 32.28 -5.97 -13.90
C GLY A 233 33.41 -4.96 -13.99
N THR A 234 33.40 -4.13 -15.02
CA THR A 234 34.41 -3.07 -15.19
C THR A 234 33.78 -1.69 -15.08
N ARG A 235 34.60 -0.67 -14.80
CA ARG A 235 34.13 0.72 -14.64
C ARG A 235 33.87 1.44 -15.96
N LYS A 236 34.34 0.93 -17.13
CA LYS A 236 34.16 1.61 -18.43
C LYS A 236 34.01 0.68 -19.63
N ASP A 237 34.28 -0.61 -19.46
CA ASP A 237 34.37 -1.55 -20.61
C ASP A 237 33.43 -2.74 -20.50
N GLY A 238 32.36 -2.61 -19.71
CA GLY A 238 31.28 -3.59 -19.61
C GLY A 238 31.63 -4.81 -18.74
N LEU A 239 31.16 -5.97 -19.15
CA LEU A 239 31.08 -7.17 -18.33
C LEU A 239 31.83 -8.32 -19.00
N PHE A 240 32.73 -8.97 -18.28
CA PHE A 240 33.42 -10.16 -18.72
C PHE A 240 32.88 -11.39 -18.00
N ARG A 241 32.71 -12.49 -18.74
CA ARG A 241 32.40 -13.82 -18.19
C ARG A 241 33.52 -14.78 -18.52
N MET A 242 34.17 -15.28 -17.50
CA MET A 242 35.32 -16.15 -17.63
C MET A 242 34.98 -17.57 -17.19
N GLN A 243 35.18 -18.57 -18.06
CA GLN A 243 34.92 -19.98 -17.77
C GLN A 243 36.16 -20.65 -17.22
N PRO A 244 36.05 -21.59 -16.26
CA PRO A 244 37.20 -22.43 -15.86
C PRO A 244 37.60 -23.40 -16.97
N PRO A 245 38.89 -23.89 -17.00
CA PRO A 245 39.92 -23.60 -16.00
C PRO A 245 40.56 -22.23 -16.23
N PHE A 246 40.78 -21.48 -15.15
CA PHE A 246 41.28 -20.09 -15.22
C PHE A 246 42.73 -19.97 -15.69
N SER A 247 43.47 -21.11 -15.84
CA SER A 247 44.75 -21.14 -16.48
C SER A 247 44.71 -20.96 -18.01
N LYS A 248 43.58 -21.31 -18.64
CA LYS A 248 43.26 -21.10 -20.07
C LYS A 248 41.79 -20.77 -20.22
N PRO A 249 41.37 -19.61 -19.77
CA PRO A 249 39.94 -19.26 -19.67
C PRO A 249 39.33 -19.00 -21.06
N VAL A 250 38.11 -19.44 -21.24
CA VAL A 250 37.23 -18.91 -22.30
C VAL A 250 36.56 -17.66 -21.77
N VAL A 251 36.85 -16.52 -22.40
CA VAL A 251 36.33 -15.24 -22.01
C VAL A 251 35.26 -14.78 -22.99
N ARG A 252 34.11 -14.37 -22.46
CA ARG A 252 33.07 -13.65 -23.22
C ARG A 252 33.00 -12.22 -22.70
N HIS A 253 32.95 -11.27 -23.61
CA HIS A 253 32.83 -9.84 -23.32
C HIS A 253 31.45 -9.33 -23.74
N TYR A 254 30.74 -8.70 -22.82
CA TYR A 254 29.44 -8.09 -23.04
C TYR A 254 29.53 -6.58 -22.85
N GLN A 255 29.11 -5.84 -23.86
CA GLN A 255 29.15 -4.40 -23.86
C GLN A 255 27.76 -3.80 -24.05
N GLN A 256 27.67 -2.50 -23.82
CA GLN A 256 26.44 -1.74 -24.03
C GLN A 256 25.98 -1.87 -25.48
N GLY A 257 24.69 -2.18 -25.65
CA GLY A 257 24.08 -2.31 -26.98
C GLY A 257 22.59 -2.51 -26.94
N ALA A 258 21.99 -2.50 -28.14
CA ALA A 258 20.58 -2.79 -28.31
C ALA A 258 20.39 -4.29 -28.55
N GLY A 259 19.73 -4.98 -27.65
CA GLY A 259 19.33 -6.38 -27.83
C GLY A 259 19.56 -7.21 -26.57
N ASN A 260 19.14 -8.48 -26.66
CA ASN A 260 19.13 -9.41 -25.52
C ASN A 260 20.49 -10.09 -25.27
N GLN A 261 21.52 -9.74 -26.03
CA GLN A 261 22.91 -10.21 -25.84
C GLN A 261 23.85 -9.12 -25.34
N SER A 262 23.30 -7.96 -24.97
CA SER A 262 24.05 -6.79 -24.52
C SER A 262 23.53 -6.27 -23.19
N ILE A 263 24.37 -5.50 -22.49
CA ILE A 263 24.05 -4.83 -21.23
C ILE A 263 23.65 -3.37 -21.47
N VAL A 264 22.99 -2.73 -20.47
CA VAL A 264 22.48 -1.35 -20.60
C VAL A 264 23.56 -0.28 -20.49
N SER A 265 24.70 -0.59 -19.88
CA SER A 265 25.80 0.36 -19.70
C SER A 265 27.10 -0.39 -19.45
N ASN A 266 28.22 0.17 -19.93
CA ASN A 266 29.57 -0.36 -19.68
C ASN A 266 30.12 0.00 -18.28
N GLU A 267 29.48 0.90 -17.53
CA GLU A 267 29.91 1.34 -16.21
C GLU A 267 29.26 0.48 -15.12
N ILE A 268 29.88 -0.66 -14.77
CA ILE A 268 29.33 -1.59 -13.79
C ILE A 268 29.79 -1.19 -12.38
N MET A 269 28.81 -1.07 -11.48
CA MET A 269 29.05 -0.71 -10.08
C MET A 269 29.02 -1.94 -9.18
N ASP A 270 28.00 -2.78 -9.32
CA ASP A 270 27.85 -3.96 -8.48
C ASP A 270 27.26 -5.14 -9.24
N LEU A 271 27.58 -6.36 -8.77
CA LEU A 271 27.12 -7.64 -9.31
C LEU A 271 26.55 -8.49 -8.19
N LEU A 272 25.37 -9.04 -8.43
CA LEU A 272 24.72 -9.97 -7.52
C LEU A 272 24.29 -11.24 -8.26
N ARG A 273 24.60 -12.41 -7.71
CA ARG A 273 23.97 -13.66 -8.12
C ARG A 273 22.81 -13.96 -7.16
N ASN A 274 21.61 -14.00 -7.66
CA ASN A 274 20.45 -14.37 -6.85
C ASN A 274 20.30 -15.88 -6.67
N HIS A 275 19.40 -16.32 -5.79
CA HIS A 275 19.13 -17.73 -5.51
C HIS A 275 18.66 -18.52 -6.76
N ARG A 276 18.04 -17.86 -7.74
CA ARG A 276 17.63 -18.46 -9.02
C ARG A 276 18.81 -18.69 -9.96
N GLY A 277 19.95 -18.04 -9.70
CA GLY A 277 21.15 -18.12 -10.51
C GLY A 277 21.25 -17.00 -11.55
N GLU A 278 20.33 -16.07 -11.56
CA GLU A 278 20.41 -14.87 -12.38
C GLU A 278 21.54 -13.97 -11.90
N ILE A 279 22.23 -13.31 -12.84
CA ILE A 279 23.24 -12.29 -12.50
C ILE A 279 22.62 -10.93 -12.70
N TRP A 280 22.49 -10.19 -11.61
CA TRP A 280 22.01 -8.83 -11.57
C TRP A 280 23.19 -7.87 -11.67
N ILE A 281 23.12 -6.93 -12.59
CA ILE A 281 24.21 -6.04 -12.97
C ILE A 281 23.75 -4.60 -12.73
N GLY A 282 24.17 -4.02 -11.63
CA GLY A 282 23.92 -2.62 -11.30
C GLY A 282 24.90 -1.72 -12.03
N THR A 283 24.40 -0.71 -12.74
CA THR A 283 25.22 0.20 -13.52
C THR A 283 25.15 1.64 -13.00
N ARG A 284 26.12 2.45 -13.38
CA ARG A 284 26.18 3.86 -12.96
C ARG A 284 25.18 4.77 -13.71
N THR A 285 24.90 4.46 -14.99
CA THR A 285 24.17 5.40 -15.86
C THR A 285 22.98 4.78 -16.57
N GLY A 286 22.99 3.44 -16.76
CA GLY A 286 21.98 2.75 -17.58
C GLY A 286 20.87 2.06 -16.81
N GLY A 287 20.92 2.03 -15.48
CA GLY A 287 20.00 1.25 -14.66
C GLY A 287 20.48 -0.18 -14.43
N LEU A 288 19.59 -1.16 -14.55
CA LEU A 288 19.80 -2.56 -14.21
C LEU A 288 19.78 -3.44 -15.45
N SER A 289 20.75 -4.34 -15.56
CA SER A 289 20.69 -5.52 -16.47
C SER A 289 20.60 -6.79 -15.66
N ILE A 290 19.82 -7.76 -16.15
CA ILE A 290 19.70 -9.08 -15.52
C ILE A 290 19.98 -10.16 -16.56
N TYR A 291 21.01 -10.95 -16.31
CA TYR A 291 21.32 -12.12 -17.14
C TYR A 291 20.56 -13.35 -16.65
N ASN A 292 19.79 -13.94 -17.53
CA ASN A 292 19.10 -15.19 -17.27
C ASN A 292 19.96 -16.36 -17.79
N PRO A 293 20.41 -17.29 -16.92
CA PRO A 293 21.27 -18.41 -17.33
C PRO A 293 20.57 -19.44 -18.22
N ASP A 294 19.24 -19.60 -18.09
CA ASP A 294 18.46 -20.60 -18.84
C ASP A 294 18.31 -20.20 -20.31
N THR A 295 18.00 -18.92 -20.54
CA THR A 295 17.83 -18.35 -21.89
C THR A 295 19.12 -17.79 -22.46
N GLN A 296 20.14 -17.59 -21.63
CA GLN A 296 21.40 -16.93 -21.96
C GLN A 296 21.20 -15.50 -22.53
N THR A 297 20.22 -14.78 -22.03
CA THR A 297 19.86 -13.44 -22.50
C THR A 297 19.88 -12.44 -21.36
N PHE A 298 20.06 -11.17 -21.72
CA PHE A 298 19.90 -10.04 -20.81
C PHE A 298 18.51 -9.43 -20.95
N SER A 299 17.91 -9.11 -19.83
CA SER A 299 16.82 -8.14 -19.73
C SER A 299 17.32 -6.86 -19.09
N ALA A 300 16.62 -5.77 -19.36
CA ALA A 300 17.03 -4.44 -18.91
C ALA A 300 15.86 -3.67 -18.30
N THR A 301 16.14 -2.89 -17.27
CA THR A 301 15.20 -1.92 -16.72
C THR A 301 15.92 -0.64 -16.33
N ALA A 302 15.26 0.50 -16.56
CA ALA A 302 15.78 1.82 -16.27
C ALA A 302 14.72 2.70 -15.59
N HIS A 303 15.14 3.84 -15.08
CA HIS A 303 14.23 4.85 -14.57
C HIS A 303 13.37 5.42 -15.70
N ASP A 304 12.07 5.45 -15.48
CA ASP A 304 11.07 6.06 -16.35
C ASP A 304 10.22 7.03 -15.51
N PRO A 305 10.35 8.36 -15.72
CA PRO A 305 9.57 9.35 -14.96
C PRO A 305 8.06 9.22 -15.11
N ALA A 306 7.59 8.61 -16.21
CA ALA A 306 6.16 8.39 -16.43
C ALA A 306 5.63 7.14 -15.70
N ASN A 307 6.52 6.26 -15.23
CA ASN A 307 6.17 5.03 -14.55
C ASN A 307 6.68 5.02 -13.09
N PRO A 308 5.81 5.30 -12.10
CA PRO A 308 6.22 5.34 -10.70
C PRO A 308 6.63 3.97 -10.12
N ARG A 309 6.56 2.91 -10.92
CA ARG A 309 6.99 1.55 -10.57
C ARG A 309 8.32 1.14 -11.24
N SER A 310 8.92 2.04 -12.03
CA SER A 310 10.25 1.85 -12.60
C SER A 310 11.33 2.07 -11.53
N LEU A 311 12.62 1.90 -11.88
CA LEU A 311 13.72 2.23 -10.97
C LEU A 311 13.63 3.69 -10.50
N ALA A 312 13.90 3.94 -9.22
CA ALA A 312 13.94 5.31 -8.67
C ALA A 312 15.01 6.16 -9.37
N GLN A 313 16.12 5.50 -9.78
CA GLN A 313 17.25 6.14 -10.47
C GLN A 313 18.02 5.12 -11.31
N ASN A 314 18.79 5.59 -12.32
CA ASN A 314 19.65 4.71 -13.10
C ASN A 314 21.03 4.41 -12.47
N SER A 315 21.44 5.16 -11.44
CA SER A 315 22.75 4.99 -10.79
C SER A 315 22.64 4.04 -9.60
N ILE A 316 22.93 2.76 -9.83
CA ILE A 316 22.86 1.69 -8.84
C ILE A 316 24.23 1.51 -8.20
N TRP A 317 24.32 1.49 -6.87
CA TRP A 317 25.57 1.36 -6.11
C TRP A 317 25.71 0.02 -5.40
N SER A 318 24.61 -0.56 -4.94
CA SER A 318 24.62 -1.81 -4.21
C SER A 318 23.44 -2.68 -4.57
N LEU A 319 23.64 -3.98 -4.56
CA LEU A 319 22.62 -5.00 -4.78
C LEU A 319 22.69 -6.02 -3.64
N TYR A 320 21.56 -6.39 -3.10
CA TYR A 320 21.49 -7.39 -2.05
C TYR A 320 20.22 -8.24 -2.20
N GLU A 321 20.35 -9.55 -2.04
CA GLU A 321 19.22 -10.47 -1.95
C GLU A 321 19.03 -10.91 -0.50
N ASP A 322 17.83 -10.73 0.04
CA ASP A 322 17.53 -11.19 1.38
C ASP A 322 17.23 -12.71 1.43
N GLN A 323 17.06 -13.25 2.63
CA GLN A 323 16.81 -14.69 2.86
C GLN A 323 15.54 -15.22 2.18
N ARG A 324 14.66 -14.31 1.70
CA ARG A 324 13.41 -14.63 1.03
C ARG A 324 13.46 -14.47 -0.48
N GLY A 325 14.59 -14.02 -1.01
CA GLY A 325 14.78 -13.75 -2.42
C GLY A 325 14.25 -12.39 -2.87
N ILE A 326 13.94 -11.49 -1.95
CA ILE A 326 13.67 -10.09 -2.28
C ILE A 326 15.00 -9.44 -2.61
N VAL A 327 15.07 -8.77 -3.76
CA VAL A 327 16.26 -8.03 -4.17
C VAL A 327 16.11 -6.57 -3.79
N TRP A 328 17.10 -6.08 -3.08
CA TRP A 328 17.21 -4.69 -2.63
C TRP A 328 18.26 -3.98 -3.48
N ILE A 329 17.92 -2.83 -4.03
CA ILE A 329 18.71 -2.06 -5.00
C ILE A 329 19.02 -0.72 -4.39
N GLY A 330 20.26 -0.48 -4.01
CA GLY A 330 20.72 0.79 -3.44
C GLY A 330 21.20 1.75 -4.51
N PHE A 331 20.78 3.01 -4.40
CA PHE A 331 21.12 4.06 -5.35
C PHE A 331 22.16 5.05 -4.82
N SER A 332 22.66 5.89 -5.73
CA SER A 332 23.60 6.96 -5.39
C SER A 332 22.93 8.14 -4.65
N SER A 333 21.60 8.33 -4.76
CA SER A 333 20.93 9.50 -4.18
C SER A 333 19.43 9.36 -3.91
N HIS A 334 18.75 8.30 -4.39
CA HIS A 334 17.30 8.15 -4.30
C HIS A 334 16.85 7.08 -3.31
N GLY A 335 17.73 6.62 -2.43
CA GLY A 335 17.43 5.62 -1.43
C GLY A 335 17.58 4.20 -1.95
N VAL A 336 16.57 3.37 -1.73
CA VAL A 336 16.60 1.94 -2.02
C VAL A 336 15.29 1.52 -2.66
N ASP A 337 15.40 0.70 -3.71
CA ASP A 337 14.25 -0.01 -4.27
C ASP A 337 14.21 -1.44 -3.77
N LYS A 338 13.02 -1.92 -3.58
CA LYS A 338 12.73 -3.31 -3.22
C LYS A 338 12.00 -4.00 -4.36
N TYR A 339 12.56 -5.09 -4.86
CA TYR A 339 11.95 -6.00 -5.82
C TYR A 339 11.63 -7.34 -5.19
N ASP A 340 10.36 -7.65 -5.03
CA ASP A 340 9.89 -8.96 -4.59
C ASP A 340 9.42 -9.79 -5.80
N PRO A 341 10.17 -10.83 -6.20
CA PRO A 341 9.79 -11.67 -7.33
C PRO A 341 8.53 -12.50 -7.06
N ASN A 342 8.11 -12.65 -5.82
CA ASN A 342 6.91 -13.39 -5.44
C ASN A 342 5.66 -12.49 -5.44
N ARG A 343 5.82 -11.19 -5.47
CA ARG A 343 4.74 -10.20 -5.49
C ARG A 343 4.09 -10.07 -6.87
N LEU A 344 4.85 -10.31 -7.95
CA LEU A 344 4.36 -10.25 -9.33
C LEU A 344 3.72 -11.58 -9.75
N GLN A 345 2.63 -11.94 -9.11
CA GLN A 345 1.85 -13.12 -9.48
C GLN A 345 0.84 -12.83 -10.59
N PHE A 346 0.63 -11.54 -10.91
CA PHE A 346 -0.32 -11.05 -11.88
C PHE A 346 0.39 -10.25 -12.97
N HIS A 347 0.40 -10.78 -14.19
CA HIS A 347 0.86 -10.00 -15.34
C HIS A 347 -0.09 -8.84 -15.59
N LEU A 348 0.45 -7.73 -16.05
CA LEU A 348 -0.29 -6.50 -16.29
C LEU A 348 -0.10 -6.05 -17.73
N LEU A 349 -1.21 -5.82 -18.43
CA LEU A 349 -1.26 -5.26 -19.77
C LEU A 349 -1.93 -3.88 -19.71
N GLN A 350 -1.19 -2.85 -20.09
CA GLN A 350 -1.61 -1.44 -20.04
C GLN A 350 -1.22 -0.71 -21.33
N ARG A 351 -1.74 0.50 -21.47
CA ARG A 351 -1.29 1.45 -22.48
C ARG A 351 0.13 1.93 -22.12
N ASP A 352 1.00 1.90 -23.09
CA ASP A 352 2.34 2.46 -23.02
C ASP A 352 2.43 3.67 -23.96
N ALA A 353 2.66 4.84 -23.38
CA ALA A 353 2.79 6.08 -24.16
C ALA A 353 4.03 6.08 -25.07
N ASN A 354 5.08 5.33 -24.68
CA ASN A 354 6.32 5.21 -25.45
C ASN A 354 6.24 4.16 -26.57
N ASN A 355 5.26 3.23 -26.47
CA ASN A 355 5.01 2.21 -27.48
C ASN A 355 3.52 2.07 -27.80
N PRO A 356 2.86 3.09 -28.33
CA PRO A 356 1.41 3.08 -28.54
C PRO A 356 0.94 2.03 -29.55
N ALA A 357 1.79 1.64 -30.50
CA ALA A 357 1.47 0.62 -31.51
C ALA A 357 1.53 -0.82 -31.00
N GLY A 358 2.28 -1.07 -29.93
CA GLY A 358 2.48 -2.39 -29.32
C GLY A 358 1.83 -2.53 -27.94
N SER A 359 0.99 -1.59 -27.53
CA SER A 359 0.33 -1.59 -26.23
C SER A 359 -1.18 -1.39 -26.35
N LEU A 360 -1.90 -1.44 -25.23
CA LEU A 360 -3.34 -1.16 -25.23
C LEU A 360 -3.62 0.26 -25.72
N PRO A 361 -4.67 0.46 -26.54
CA PRO A 361 -5.06 1.80 -27.00
C PRO A 361 -5.69 2.64 -25.87
N ASP A 362 -6.25 1.98 -24.84
CA ASP A 362 -6.86 2.61 -23.67
C ASP A 362 -6.78 1.65 -22.49
N ASN A 363 -6.66 2.19 -21.27
CA ASN A 363 -6.59 1.42 -20.04
C ASN A 363 -7.96 1.01 -19.49
N MET A 364 -9.05 1.69 -19.87
CA MET A 364 -10.39 1.32 -19.42
C MET A 364 -10.97 0.22 -20.28
N ILE A 365 -11.05 -0.97 -19.74
CA ILE A 365 -11.44 -2.19 -20.45
C ILE A 365 -12.92 -2.50 -20.21
N PHE A 366 -13.68 -2.68 -21.27
CA PHE A 366 -15.11 -2.99 -21.20
C PHE A 366 -15.46 -4.42 -21.59
N ARG A 367 -14.63 -5.09 -22.42
CA ARG A 367 -14.90 -6.47 -22.81
C ARG A 367 -13.62 -7.24 -23.11
N LEU A 368 -13.63 -8.51 -22.76
CA LEU A 368 -12.64 -9.51 -23.17
C LEU A 368 -13.37 -10.64 -23.90
N PHE A 369 -12.83 -11.04 -25.04
CA PHE A 369 -13.32 -12.18 -25.81
C PHE A 369 -12.15 -12.93 -26.45
N GLY A 370 -12.00 -14.20 -26.16
CA GLY A 370 -10.94 -15.04 -26.74
C GLY A 370 -11.46 -15.92 -27.86
N GLN A 371 -10.70 -15.98 -28.96
CA GLN A 371 -10.93 -16.88 -30.07
C GLN A 371 -9.58 -17.40 -30.56
N ASN A 372 -9.40 -18.71 -30.55
CA ASN A 372 -8.12 -19.36 -30.84
C ASN A 372 -7.00 -18.84 -29.88
N ASN A 373 -5.91 -18.33 -30.46
CA ASN A 373 -4.79 -17.74 -29.69
C ASN A 373 -4.85 -16.21 -29.59
N ASP A 374 -5.97 -15.61 -29.95
CA ASP A 374 -6.16 -14.18 -29.91
C ASP A 374 -7.21 -13.79 -28.86
N LEU A 375 -6.87 -12.81 -28.05
CA LEU A 375 -7.79 -12.16 -27.11
C LEU A 375 -8.17 -10.79 -27.67
N PHE A 376 -9.43 -10.64 -28.03
CA PHE A 376 -10.00 -9.37 -28.44
C PHE A 376 -10.40 -8.55 -27.23
N ILE A 377 -10.03 -7.29 -27.22
CA ILE A 377 -10.14 -6.37 -26.08
C ILE A 377 -10.93 -5.14 -26.51
N GLY A 378 -12.10 -4.96 -25.93
CA GLY A 378 -12.93 -3.76 -26.10
C GLY A 378 -12.62 -2.73 -25.03
N THR A 379 -12.38 -1.50 -25.45
CA THR A 379 -11.99 -0.40 -24.56
C THR A 379 -13.03 0.73 -24.55
N SER A 380 -12.87 1.69 -23.66
CA SER A 380 -13.76 2.84 -23.53
C SER A 380 -13.60 3.85 -24.66
N THR A 381 -12.38 4.27 -24.95
CA THR A 381 -12.09 5.36 -25.89
C THR A 381 -11.13 4.97 -27.01
N GLY A 382 -10.43 3.85 -26.85
CA GLY A 382 -9.39 3.38 -27.78
C GLY A 382 -9.89 2.42 -28.86
N GLY A 383 -11.18 2.04 -28.86
CA GLY A 383 -11.72 1.07 -29.81
C GLY A 383 -11.46 -0.37 -29.39
N MET A 384 -11.09 -1.21 -30.36
CA MET A 384 -10.77 -2.62 -30.16
C MET A 384 -9.30 -2.90 -30.41
N ALA A 385 -8.70 -3.72 -29.57
CA ALA A 385 -7.37 -4.27 -29.75
C ALA A 385 -7.39 -5.80 -29.74
N LYS A 386 -6.32 -6.40 -30.25
CA LYS A 386 -6.05 -7.83 -30.23
C LYS A 386 -4.75 -8.08 -29.46
N TYR A 387 -4.78 -8.97 -28.51
CA TYR A 387 -3.58 -9.50 -27.82
C TYR A 387 -3.36 -10.94 -28.24
N ASN A 388 -2.23 -11.22 -28.88
CA ASN A 388 -1.86 -12.58 -29.27
C ASN A 388 -1.22 -13.32 -28.10
N LEU A 389 -1.86 -14.39 -27.65
CA LEU A 389 -1.49 -15.15 -26.45
C LEU A 389 -0.16 -15.91 -26.60
N LEU A 390 0.29 -16.21 -27.84
CA LEU A 390 1.55 -16.90 -28.09
C LEU A 390 2.74 -15.93 -28.14
N THR A 391 2.55 -14.79 -28.81
CA THR A 391 3.64 -13.82 -29.04
C THR A 391 3.71 -12.72 -28.00
N GLY A 392 2.63 -12.50 -27.24
CA GLY A 392 2.47 -11.39 -26.31
C GLY A 392 2.29 -10.03 -26.96
N ASN A 393 2.08 -9.99 -28.28
CA ASN A 393 1.94 -8.74 -29.01
C ASN A 393 0.51 -8.19 -28.93
N VAL A 394 0.39 -6.89 -28.71
CA VAL A 394 -0.86 -6.15 -28.84
C VAL A 394 -0.92 -5.49 -30.21
N THR A 395 -2.09 -5.57 -30.86
CA THR A 395 -2.35 -4.90 -32.14
C THR A 395 -3.65 -4.14 -32.02
N PRO A 396 -3.65 -2.80 -32.06
CA PRO A 396 -4.87 -2.01 -32.24
C PRO A 396 -5.55 -2.35 -33.55
N LEU A 397 -6.85 -2.64 -33.53
CA LEU A 397 -7.56 -3.12 -34.75
C LEU A 397 -8.55 -2.08 -35.29
N LEU A 398 -9.31 -1.43 -34.43
CA LEU A 398 -10.45 -0.64 -34.83
C LEU A 398 -10.61 0.60 -33.96
N SER A 399 -10.38 1.78 -34.51
CA SER A 399 -10.69 3.05 -33.86
C SER A 399 -11.10 4.11 -34.86
N VAL A 400 -11.88 5.11 -34.44
CA VAL A 400 -12.26 6.28 -35.25
C VAL A 400 -11.02 7.04 -35.73
N GLN A 401 -9.97 7.09 -34.96
CA GLN A 401 -8.73 7.81 -35.32
C GLN A 401 -7.94 7.15 -36.46
N GLN A 402 -8.03 5.82 -36.60
CA GLN A 402 -7.32 5.09 -37.66
C GLN A 402 -8.02 5.17 -39.04
N ASN A 403 -9.31 5.56 -39.09
CA ASN A 403 -10.10 5.64 -40.30
C ASN A 403 -10.95 6.90 -40.32
N PRO A 404 -10.37 8.11 -40.26
CA PRO A 404 -11.14 9.35 -40.34
C PRO A 404 -11.83 9.46 -41.71
N GLY A 405 -13.15 9.54 -41.72
CA GLY A 405 -13.97 9.77 -42.92
C GLY A 405 -14.44 8.55 -43.72
N ARG A 406 -14.06 7.31 -43.32
CA ARG A 406 -14.56 6.06 -43.91
C ARG A 406 -15.33 5.16 -42.94
N SER A 407 -15.40 5.52 -41.69
CA SER A 407 -15.96 4.67 -40.66
C SER A 407 -17.36 5.10 -40.27
N PRO A 408 -18.36 4.22 -40.39
CA PRO A 408 -19.64 4.40 -39.73
C PRO A 408 -19.55 4.18 -38.22
N ILE A 409 -18.34 3.99 -37.69
CA ILE A 409 -18.07 3.88 -36.26
C ILE A 409 -18.14 5.28 -35.66
N VAL A 410 -19.25 5.59 -35.01
CA VAL A 410 -19.48 6.89 -34.37
C VAL A 410 -18.85 6.96 -32.98
N SER A 411 -18.48 5.81 -32.39
CA SER A 411 -17.91 5.72 -31.06
C SER A 411 -16.81 4.66 -30.98
N ASN A 412 -15.70 4.99 -30.31
CA ASN A 412 -14.65 4.05 -30.00
C ASN A 412 -15.00 3.12 -28.79
N GLU A 413 -16.13 3.33 -28.16
CA GLU A 413 -16.57 2.52 -27.04
C GLU A 413 -17.01 1.12 -27.51
N VAL A 414 -16.29 0.06 -27.08
CA VAL A 414 -16.61 -1.32 -27.43
C VAL A 414 -16.97 -2.09 -26.15
N ARG A 415 -18.28 -2.26 -25.94
CA ARG A 415 -18.84 -2.90 -24.72
C ARG A 415 -19.10 -4.39 -24.87
N THR A 416 -19.22 -4.88 -26.08
CA THR A 416 -19.54 -6.29 -26.35
C THR A 416 -18.75 -6.78 -27.56
N ILE A 417 -18.18 -7.97 -27.43
CA ILE A 417 -17.52 -8.72 -28.49
C ILE A 417 -17.98 -10.17 -28.40
N ILE A 418 -18.39 -10.76 -29.51
CA ILE A 418 -18.75 -12.16 -29.64
C ILE A 418 -18.15 -12.72 -30.94
N GLY A 419 -17.69 -13.97 -30.91
CA GLY A 419 -17.10 -14.63 -32.08
C GLY A 419 -18.12 -15.25 -33.00
N ASP A 420 -17.79 -15.34 -34.27
CA ASP A 420 -18.54 -16.06 -35.31
C ASP A 420 -17.80 -17.35 -35.70
N THR A 421 -18.46 -18.23 -36.46
CA THR A 421 -17.89 -19.50 -36.90
C THR A 421 -16.73 -19.33 -37.91
N ASP A 422 -16.67 -18.20 -38.60
CA ASP A 422 -15.72 -17.91 -39.69
C ASP A 422 -14.47 -17.16 -39.22
N GLN A 423 -14.11 -17.25 -37.94
CA GLN A 423 -13.00 -16.49 -37.35
C GLN A 423 -13.21 -14.97 -37.35
N THR A 424 -14.38 -14.50 -37.73
CA THR A 424 -14.79 -13.11 -37.62
C THR A 424 -15.35 -12.83 -36.24
N VAL A 425 -15.48 -11.55 -35.90
CA VAL A 425 -16.06 -11.11 -34.63
C VAL A 425 -17.17 -10.08 -34.86
N TRP A 426 -18.21 -10.20 -34.05
CA TRP A 426 -19.24 -9.18 -33.94
C TRP A 426 -18.97 -8.35 -32.70
N LEU A 427 -19.01 -7.06 -32.87
CA LEU A 427 -18.89 -6.14 -31.74
C LEU A 427 -20.07 -5.15 -31.76
N ALA A 428 -20.39 -4.69 -30.55
CA ALA A 428 -21.39 -3.65 -30.40
C ALA A 428 -20.79 -2.43 -29.74
N ASN A 429 -21.12 -1.29 -30.30
CA ASN A 429 -20.78 0.03 -29.75
C ASN A 429 -22.06 0.90 -29.68
N GLY A 430 -21.91 2.18 -29.29
CA GLY A 430 -23.03 3.12 -29.21
C GLY A 430 -23.77 3.38 -30.53
N SER A 431 -23.30 2.86 -31.68
CA SER A 431 -23.87 3.08 -33.02
C SER A 431 -24.62 1.86 -33.54
N GLY A 432 -24.43 0.66 -32.96
CA GLY A 432 -25.04 -0.56 -33.43
C GLY A 432 -24.14 -1.77 -33.40
N LEU A 433 -24.33 -2.72 -34.32
CA LEU A 433 -23.51 -3.90 -34.51
C LEU A 433 -22.49 -3.70 -35.60
N ILE A 434 -21.28 -4.20 -35.41
CA ILE A 434 -20.22 -4.20 -36.40
C ILE A 434 -19.72 -5.65 -36.55
N HIS A 435 -19.74 -6.14 -37.78
CA HIS A 435 -19.10 -7.39 -38.17
C HIS A 435 -17.69 -7.11 -38.64
N TYR A 436 -16.70 -7.63 -38.01
CA TYR A 436 -15.28 -7.37 -38.26
C TYR A 436 -14.54 -8.65 -38.61
N ASP A 437 -13.82 -8.62 -39.75
CA ASP A 437 -12.88 -9.66 -40.19
C ASP A 437 -11.46 -9.25 -39.78
N PRO A 438 -10.86 -9.90 -38.75
CA PRO A 438 -9.53 -9.55 -38.25
C PRO A 438 -8.41 -9.95 -39.22
N VAL A 439 -8.65 -10.86 -40.15
CA VAL A 439 -7.66 -11.30 -41.14
C VAL A 439 -7.59 -10.31 -42.29
N ARG A 440 -8.76 -9.94 -42.86
CA ARG A 440 -8.84 -8.99 -43.96
C ARG A 440 -8.80 -7.55 -43.51
N GLN A 441 -8.94 -7.31 -42.20
CA GLN A 441 -9.06 -5.99 -41.54
C GLN A 441 -10.22 -5.16 -42.17
N THR A 442 -11.32 -5.83 -42.52
CA THR A 442 -12.51 -5.19 -43.09
C THR A 442 -13.67 -5.29 -42.09
N TYR A 443 -14.60 -4.34 -42.17
CA TYR A 443 -15.78 -4.36 -41.33
C TYR A 443 -17.03 -3.93 -42.06
N GLN A 444 -18.17 -4.38 -41.55
CA GLN A 444 -19.50 -3.94 -42.00
C GLN A 444 -20.33 -3.55 -40.76
N ALA A 445 -20.83 -2.32 -40.78
CA ALA A 445 -21.65 -1.81 -39.71
C ALA A 445 -23.13 -1.88 -40.01
N TYR A 446 -23.92 -2.17 -38.99
CA TYR A 446 -25.38 -2.28 -39.05
C TYR A 446 -25.97 -1.38 -37.97
N THR A 447 -26.34 -0.17 -38.37
CA THR A 447 -26.96 0.80 -37.47
C THR A 447 -28.41 0.42 -37.18
N SER A 448 -28.89 0.67 -35.98
CA SER A 448 -30.32 0.53 -35.67
C SER A 448 -31.08 1.72 -36.26
N THR A 449 -31.91 1.47 -37.28
CA THR A 449 -32.70 2.50 -37.98
C THR A 449 -34.03 2.80 -37.30
N THR A 450 -34.38 2.12 -36.21
CA THR A 450 -35.61 2.36 -35.47
C THR A 450 -35.38 3.42 -34.41
N GLU A 451 -35.86 4.63 -34.66
CA GLU A 451 -36.09 5.72 -33.71
C GLU A 451 -34.86 6.28 -33.02
N ASN A 452 -33.89 6.89 -33.68
CA ASN A 452 -32.88 7.79 -33.09
C ASN A 452 -32.33 7.40 -31.70
N ARG A 453 -32.39 6.11 -31.32
CA ARG A 453 -31.92 5.58 -30.04
C ARG A 453 -30.50 5.05 -30.19
N GLN A 454 -29.58 5.57 -29.40
CA GLN A 454 -28.26 4.98 -29.22
C GLN A 454 -28.43 3.63 -28.50
N LEU A 455 -28.11 2.53 -29.17
CA LEU A 455 -28.11 1.20 -28.58
C LEU A 455 -26.91 1.04 -27.64
N PHE A 456 -27.10 1.33 -26.35
CA PHE A 456 -26.12 0.97 -25.33
C PHE A 456 -26.15 -0.54 -25.06
N VAL A 457 -25.43 -1.33 -25.83
CA VAL A 457 -25.35 -2.78 -25.71
C VAL A 457 -24.31 -3.17 -24.66
N TYR A 458 -24.75 -3.87 -23.60
CA TYR A 458 -23.89 -4.40 -22.57
C TYR A 458 -23.59 -5.89 -22.72
N GLY A 459 -24.45 -6.64 -23.38
CA GLY A 459 -24.30 -8.07 -23.63
C GLY A 459 -24.89 -8.48 -24.98
N ALA A 460 -24.31 -9.53 -25.59
CA ALA A 460 -24.87 -10.13 -26.79
C ALA A 460 -24.74 -11.66 -26.76
N TYR A 461 -25.60 -12.31 -27.53
CA TYR A 461 -25.64 -13.76 -27.68
C TYR A 461 -25.93 -14.11 -29.13
N LEU A 462 -25.16 -15.07 -29.69
CA LEU A 462 -25.40 -15.64 -31.01
C LEU A 462 -26.40 -16.80 -30.90
N ALA A 463 -27.57 -16.62 -31.41
CA ALA A 463 -28.63 -17.63 -31.43
C ALA A 463 -28.55 -18.49 -32.68
N ALA A 464 -28.49 -19.82 -32.47
CA ALA A 464 -28.51 -20.82 -33.53
C ALA A 464 -29.93 -21.43 -33.74
N ASP A 465 -30.19 -21.93 -34.95
CA ASP A 465 -31.38 -22.73 -35.24
C ASP A 465 -31.23 -24.16 -34.68
N THR A 466 -32.26 -25.00 -34.89
CA THR A 466 -32.30 -26.41 -34.48
C THR A 466 -31.23 -27.27 -35.13
N LEU A 467 -30.60 -26.80 -36.21
CA LEU A 467 -29.53 -27.47 -36.94
C LEU A 467 -28.13 -26.88 -36.55
N GLY A 468 -28.09 -26.01 -35.52
CA GLY A 468 -26.86 -25.38 -35.07
C GLY A 468 -26.35 -24.25 -35.96
N ARG A 469 -27.10 -23.81 -36.96
CA ARG A 469 -26.71 -22.69 -37.83
C ARG A 469 -27.07 -21.38 -37.16
N LEU A 470 -26.11 -20.45 -37.11
CA LEU A 470 -26.30 -19.12 -36.54
C LEU A 470 -27.35 -18.34 -37.33
N ARG A 471 -28.36 -17.83 -36.65
CA ARG A 471 -29.49 -17.11 -37.28
C ARG A 471 -29.65 -15.68 -36.82
N GLU A 472 -29.41 -15.41 -35.55
CA GLU A 472 -29.71 -14.11 -34.96
C GLU A 472 -28.66 -13.72 -33.95
N ILE A 473 -28.40 -12.43 -33.81
CA ILE A 473 -27.70 -11.85 -32.68
C ILE A 473 -28.72 -11.20 -31.76
N TRP A 474 -28.79 -11.67 -30.54
CA TRP A 474 -29.56 -11.06 -29.49
C TRP A 474 -28.69 -10.12 -28.69
N THR A 475 -29.14 -8.89 -28.49
CA THR A 475 -28.41 -7.88 -27.76
C THR A 475 -29.23 -7.39 -26.58
N GLY A 476 -28.58 -7.17 -25.46
CA GLY A 476 -29.14 -6.60 -24.24
C GLY A 476 -28.42 -5.30 -23.89
N GLY A 477 -29.18 -4.29 -23.55
CA GLY A 477 -28.63 -2.96 -23.27
C GLY A 477 -29.48 -2.18 -22.26
N GLY A 478 -29.23 -0.88 -22.20
CA GLY A 478 -29.98 0.03 -21.31
C GLY A 478 -31.47 0.11 -21.66
N ASP A 479 -31.81 -0.01 -22.93
CA ASP A 479 -33.19 0.04 -23.45
C ASP A 479 -33.84 -1.36 -23.52
N GLY A 480 -33.22 -2.39 -23.00
CA GLY A 480 -33.68 -3.75 -22.95
C GLY A 480 -33.10 -4.65 -24.04
N LEU A 481 -33.91 -5.58 -24.55
CA LEU A 481 -33.51 -6.57 -25.53
C LEU A 481 -33.69 -6.05 -26.96
N SER A 482 -32.78 -6.41 -27.85
CA SER A 482 -32.89 -6.21 -29.29
C SER A 482 -32.41 -7.45 -30.07
N ARG A 483 -32.88 -7.64 -31.30
CA ARG A 483 -32.62 -8.84 -32.07
C ARG A 483 -32.23 -8.48 -33.49
N PHE A 484 -31.11 -9.02 -33.97
CA PHE A 484 -30.63 -8.80 -35.34
C PHE A 484 -30.59 -10.10 -36.14
N ASP A 485 -31.24 -10.17 -37.26
CA ASP A 485 -31.30 -11.35 -38.14
C ASP A 485 -30.08 -11.36 -39.07
N LEU A 486 -29.31 -12.45 -39.02
CA LEU A 486 -28.08 -12.60 -39.79
C LEU A 486 -28.30 -12.84 -41.29
N ALA A 487 -29.46 -13.39 -41.66
CA ALA A 487 -29.78 -13.68 -43.07
C ALA A 487 -30.27 -12.41 -43.81
N THR A 488 -31.21 -11.72 -43.19
CA THR A 488 -31.81 -10.52 -43.78
C THR A 488 -31.03 -9.25 -43.51
N LYS A 489 -30.08 -9.31 -42.55
CA LYS A 489 -29.27 -8.17 -42.05
C LYS A 489 -30.12 -7.03 -41.51
N THR A 490 -31.24 -7.36 -40.85
CA THR A 490 -32.22 -6.40 -40.36
C THR A 490 -32.45 -6.60 -38.84
N TRP A 491 -32.80 -5.51 -38.20
CA TRP A 491 -33.25 -5.56 -36.79
C TRP A 491 -34.70 -6.04 -36.75
N LYS A 492 -35.00 -6.94 -35.78
CA LYS A 492 -36.32 -7.52 -35.53
C LYS A 492 -36.87 -7.09 -34.19
N SER A 493 -38.19 -6.95 -34.12
CA SER A 493 -38.91 -6.66 -32.90
C SER A 493 -39.01 -7.91 -31.96
N TRP A 494 -39.03 -7.68 -30.66
CA TRP A 494 -39.35 -8.71 -29.68
C TRP A 494 -40.81 -9.03 -29.57
N GLN A 495 -41.70 -8.23 -30.20
CA GLN A 495 -43.15 -8.43 -30.19
C GLN A 495 -43.54 -9.79 -30.73
N ASP A 496 -42.71 -10.37 -31.59
CA ASP A 496 -42.93 -11.68 -32.22
C ASP A 496 -42.63 -12.86 -31.26
N ILE A 497 -42.10 -12.59 -30.06
CA ILE A 497 -41.84 -13.61 -29.02
C ILE A 497 -42.66 -13.29 -27.77
N PRO A 498 -43.89 -13.85 -27.68
CA PRO A 498 -44.86 -13.48 -26.64
C PRO A 498 -44.31 -13.59 -25.22
N ALA A 499 -43.48 -14.61 -24.94
CA ALA A 499 -42.89 -14.83 -23.64
C ALA A 499 -41.88 -13.74 -23.21
N LEU A 500 -41.23 -13.05 -24.15
CA LEU A 500 -40.26 -11.99 -23.87
C LEU A 500 -40.88 -10.60 -23.85
N LYS A 501 -42.14 -10.44 -24.33
CA LYS A 501 -42.81 -9.14 -24.44
C LYS A 501 -42.83 -8.37 -23.10
N ALA A 502 -43.08 -9.05 -21.99
CA ALA A 502 -43.14 -8.44 -20.66
C ALA A 502 -41.79 -8.00 -20.10
N VAL A 503 -40.70 -8.56 -20.60
CA VAL A 503 -39.33 -8.34 -20.06
C VAL A 503 -38.38 -7.70 -21.08
N ALA A 504 -38.87 -7.47 -22.32
CA ALA A 504 -38.05 -6.95 -23.41
C ALA A 504 -37.49 -5.54 -23.16
N THR A 505 -38.15 -4.76 -22.33
CA THR A 505 -37.76 -3.40 -21.95
C THR A 505 -36.85 -3.34 -20.70
N TYR A 506 -36.61 -4.48 -20.05
CA TYR A 506 -35.76 -4.49 -18.86
C TYR A 506 -34.31 -4.24 -19.27
N PRO A 507 -33.60 -3.31 -18.61
CA PRO A 507 -32.19 -3.08 -18.90
C PRO A 507 -31.35 -4.34 -18.63
N ILE A 508 -30.77 -4.92 -19.67
CA ILE A 508 -29.99 -6.16 -19.63
C ILE A 508 -28.51 -5.83 -19.59
N ARG A 509 -27.82 -6.26 -18.58
CA ARG A 509 -26.39 -6.07 -18.41
C ARG A 509 -25.55 -7.27 -18.84
N VAL A 510 -26.03 -8.48 -18.57
CA VAL A 510 -25.31 -9.73 -18.83
C VAL A 510 -26.21 -10.71 -19.55
N MET A 511 -25.67 -11.33 -20.59
CA MET A 511 -26.31 -12.45 -21.28
C MET A 511 -25.37 -13.65 -21.23
N TYR A 512 -25.87 -14.76 -20.69
CA TYR A 512 -25.07 -15.97 -20.48
C TYR A 512 -25.83 -17.21 -20.93
N PRO A 513 -25.39 -17.89 -22.02
CA PRO A 513 -25.95 -19.16 -22.42
C PRO A 513 -25.42 -20.31 -21.55
N ASP A 514 -26.29 -21.19 -21.09
CA ASP A 514 -25.87 -22.39 -20.40
C ASP A 514 -25.87 -23.64 -21.32
N LYS A 515 -25.25 -24.73 -20.84
CA LYS A 515 -25.20 -26.00 -21.58
C LYS A 515 -26.56 -26.70 -21.66
N ARG A 516 -27.57 -26.25 -20.94
CA ARG A 516 -28.93 -26.81 -20.87
C ARG A 516 -29.91 -26.08 -21.78
N GLN A 517 -29.42 -25.27 -22.71
CA GLN A 517 -30.20 -24.44 -23.63
C GLN A 517 -31.08 -23.39 -22.93
N ASN A 518 -30.58 -22.82 -21.82
CA ASN A 518 -31.16 -21.63 -21.24
C ASN A 518 -30.24 -20.43 -21.57
N LEU A 519 -30.89 -19.30 -21.82
CA LEU A 519 -30.23 -18.00 -21.87
C LEU A 519 -30.56 -17.25 -20.58
N TRP A 520 -29.54 -17.02 -19.78
CA TRP A 520 -29.64 -16.26 -18.55
C TRP A 520 -29.42 -14.79 -18.83
N LEU A 521 -30.33 -13.95 -18.37
CA LEU A 521 -30.32 -12.50 -18.58
C LEU A 521 -30.20 -11.82 -17.23
N GLY A 522 -29.05 -11.23 -16.96
CA GLY A 522 -28.82 -10.41 -15.77
C GLY A 522 -29.27 -8.98 -16.03
N THR A 523 -30.20 -8.49 -15.21
CA THR A 523 -30.75 -7.15 -15.36
C THR A 523 -30.09 -6.15 -14.42
N LEU A 524 -30.33 -4.85 -14.68
CA LEU A 524 -29.87 -3.75 -13.81
C LEU A 524 -30.79 -3.56 -12.59
N SER A 525 -32.07 -3.93 -12.69
CA SER A 525 -33.05 -3.56 -11.67
C SER A 525 -34.16 -4.57 -11.45
N HIS A 526 -34.19 -5.70 -12.19
CA HIS A 526 -35.26 -6.67 -12.15
C HIS A 526 -34.77 -8.09 -11.83
N GLY A 527 -33.57 -8.24 -11.26
CA GLY A 527 -32.99 -9.52 -10.89
C GLY A 527 -32.49 -10.33 -12.10
N LEU A 528 -32.58 -11.65 -11.97
CA LEU A 528 -32.08 -12.61 -12.95
C LEU A 528 -33.26 -13.24 -13.68
N LEU A 529 -33.18 -13.29 -15.00
CA LEU A 529 -34.18 -13.97 -15.85
C LEU A 529 -33.53 -15.19 -16.48
N ARG A 530 -34.30 -16.26 -16.63
CA ARG A 530 -33.97 -17.45 -17.41
C ARG A 530 -34.92 -17.54 -18.59
N TYR A 531 -34.42 -17.48 -19.77
CA TYR A 531 -35.17 -17.81 -21.00
C TYR A 531 -34.80 -19.22 -21.44
N ASP A 532 -35.77 -20.13 -21.43
CA ASP A 532 -35.59 -21.48 -21.92
C ASP A 532 -35.76 -21.49 -23.43
N LEU A 533 -34.71 -21.80 -24.19
CA LEU A 533 -34.68 -21.77 -25.64
C LEU A 533 -35.54 -22.88 -26.28
N LYS A 534 -35.86 -23.98 -25.55
CA LYS A 534 -36.69 -25.06 -26.01
C LYS A 534 -38.19 -24.76 -25.82
N THR A 535 -38.56 -24.45 -24.58
CA THR A 535 -39.97 -24.21 -24.22
C THR A 535 -40.40 -22.79 -24.54
N ARG A 536 -39.46 -21.91 -24.88
CA ARG A 536 -39.67 -20.48 -25.12
C ARG A 536 -40.34 -19.76 -23.95
N SER A 537 -40.06 -20.17 -22.73
CA SER A 537 -40.62 -19.61 -21.52
C SER A 537 -39.63 -18.77 -20.74
N VAL A 538 -40.12 -17.75 -20.04
CA VAL A 538 -39.34 -16.89 -19.17
C VAL A 538 -39.62 -17.20 -17.72
N THR A 539 -38.57 -17.32 -16.91
CA THR A 539 -38.67 -17.45 -15.45
C THR A 539 -37.89 -16.33 -14.82
N THR A 540 -38.49 -15.60 -13.89
CA THR A 540 -37.82 -14.52 -13.13
C THR A 540 -37.36 -15.05 -11.78
N PHE A 541 -36.13 -14.72 -11.43
CA PHE A 541 -35.52 -14.98 -10.12
C PHE A 541 -35.37 -13.67 -9.38
N ASP A 542 -36.06 -13.55 -8.27
CA ASP A 542 -36.10 -12.37 -7.41
C ASP A 542 -36.10 -12.79 -5.94
N GLN A 543 -36.56 -11.92 -5.07
CA GLN A 543 -36.65 -12.21 -3.62
C GLN A 543 -37.46 -13.48 -3.30
N ARG A 544 -38.45 -13.84 -4.10
CA ARG A 544 -39.27 -15.06 -3.93
C ARG A 544 -38.47 -16.35 -4.10
N ASN A 545 -37.41 -16.30 -4.88
CA ASN A 545 -36.46 -17.40 -5.11
C ASN A 545 -35.23 -17.31 -4.19
N GLY A 546 -35.19 -16.31 -3.30
CA GLY A 546 -34.05 -16.03 -2.45
C GLY A 546 -32.97 -15.12 -3.06
N LEU A 547 -33.18 -14.58 -4.27
CA LEU A 547 -32.31 -13.61 -4.90
C LEU A 547 -32.77 -12.19 -4.53
N ASN A 548 -32.31 -11.69 -3.40
CA ASN A 548 -32.73 -10.40 -2.85
C ASN A 548 -31.86 -9.22 -3.38
N CYS A 549 -31.33 -9.33 -4.58
CA CYS A 549 -30.58 -8.28 -5.25
C CYS A 549 -31.03 -8.13 -6.70
N ALA A 550 -31.38 -6.93 -7.08
CA ALA A 550 -31.94 -6.64 -8.40
C ALA A 550 -30.88 -6.41 -9.49
N ASN A 551 -29.66 -6.01 -9.12
CA ASN A 551 -28.59 -5.68 -10.06
C ASN A 551 -27.63 -6.86 -10.22
N ILE A 552 -27.67 -7.49 -11.39
CA ILE A 552 -26.83 -8.65 -11.74
C ILE A 552 -25.64 -8.18 -12.57
N ARG A 553 -24.43 -8.53 -12.16
CA ARG A 553 -23.20 -8.12 -12.81
C ARG A 553 -22.45 -9.21 -13.54
N SER A 554 -22.50 -10.43 -13.02
CA SER A 554 -21.82 -11.57 -13.64
C SER A 554 -22.52 -12.89 -13.35
N ILE A 555 -22.35 -13.85 -14.24
CA ILE A 555 -22.98 -15.16 -14.16
C ILE A 555 -21.94 -16.21 -14.56
N LEU A 556 -21.83 -17.29 -13.78
CA LEU A 556 -21.00 -18.46 -14.10
C LEU A 556 -21.78 -19.74 -13.84
N HIS A 557 -21.89 -20.58 -14.85
CA HIS A 557 -22.42 -21.94 -14.72
C HIS A 557 -21.32 -22.91 -14.30
N ASP A 558 -21.53 -23.62 -13.19
CA ASP A 558 -20.62 -24.60 -12.64
C ASP A 558 -21.36 -25.88 -12.27
N ASN A 559 -21.41 -26.86 -13.15
CA ASN A 559 -22.09 -28.14 -12.98
C ASN A 559 -23.59 -27.99 -12.65
N SER A 560 -23.97 -28.22 -11.39
CA SER A 560 -25.35 -28.07 -10.89
C SER A 560 -25.64 -26.67 -10.35
N ASP A 561 -24.65 -25.79 -10.28
CA ASP A 561 -24.78 -24.50 -9.66
C ASP A 561 -24.67 -23.37 -10.68
N LEU A 562 -25.39 -22.32 -10.44
CA LEU A 562 -25.21 -21.03 -11.10
C LEU A 562 -24.71 -20.04 -10.06
N TRP A 563 -23.52 -19.52 -10.30
CA TRP A 563 -22.96 -18.45 -9.49
C TRP A 563 -23.36 -17.11 -10.07
N VAL A 564 -23.93 -16.24 -9.24
CA VAL A 564 -24.46 -14.95 -9.65
C VAL A 564 -23.79 -13.85 -8.83
N GLY A 565 -22.98 -13.04 -9.49
CA GLY A 565 -22.34 -11.86 -8.92
C GLY A 565 -23.25 -10.64 -9.05
N THR A 566 -23.43 -9.93 -7.95
CA THR A 566 -24.37 -8.82 -7.82
C THR A 566 -23.74 -7.63 -7.10
N ASP A 567 -24.49 -6.57 -6.86
CA ASP A 567 -24.12 -5.46 -5.97
C ASP A 567 -24.25 -5.78 -4.47
N CYS A 568 -24.93 -6.88 -4.15
CA CYS A 568 -25.24 -7.27 -2.78
C CYS A 568 -24.43 -8.49 -2.31
N GLY A 569 -23.52 -9.00 -3.13
CA GLY A 569 -22.73 -10.19 -2.83
C GLY A 569 -22.75 -11.23 -3.94
N LEU A 570 -22.30 -12.43 -3.58
CA LEU A 570 -22.24 -13.61 -4.42
C LEU A 570 -23.35 -14.58 -4.03
N PHE A 571 -24.21 -14.94 -5.00
CA PHE A 571 -25.26 -15.92 -4.81
C PHE A 571 -24.90 -17.25 -5.47
N ARG A 572 -25.28 -18.36 -4.83
CA ARG A 572 -25.24 -19.72 -5.38
C ARG A 572 -26.65 -20.21 -5.59
N LEU A 573 -27.04 -20.43 -6.84
CA LEU A 573 -28.33 -20.96 -7.25
C LEU A 573 -28.17 -22.42 -7.67
N ASP A 574 -28.90 -23.33 -7.07
CA ASP A 574 -28.97 -24.75 -7.49
C ASP A 574 -29.87 -24.87 -8.73
N LEU A 575 -29.33 -25.38 -9.83
CA LEU A 575 -30.02 -25.54 -11.11
C LEU A 575 -30.95 -26.77 -11.18
N ARG A 576 -31.07 -27.57 -10.11
CA ARG A 576 -32.04 -28.68 -10.00
C ARG A 576 -33.32 -28.18 -9.35
N THR A 577 -33.16 -27.36 -8.31
CA THR A 577 -34.28 -26.80 -7.52
C THR A 577 -34.65 -25.38 -7.95
N TYR A 578 -33.80 -24.70 -8.69
CA TYR A 578 -33.92 -23.30 -9.07
C TYR A 578 -34.13 -22.37 -7.85
N ARG A 579 -33.43 -22.67 -6.74
CA ARG A 579 -33.42 -21.84 -5.53
C ARG A 579 -32.02 -21.41 -5.15
N VAL A 580 -31.93 -20.23 -4.57
CA VAL A 580 -30.69 -19.76 -3.93
C VAL A 580 -30.41 -20.63 -2.71
N THR A 581 -29.24 -21.25 -2.69
CA THR A 581 -28.79 -22.12 -1.59
C THR A 581 -27.84 -21.40 -0.64
N LYS A 582 -27.09 -20.41 -1.12
CA LYS A 582 -26.13 -19.62 -0.34
C LYS A 582 -26.06 -18.19 -0.87
N HIS A 583 -25.85 -17.26 0.05
CA HIS A 583 -25.56 -15.87 -0.20
C HIS A 583 -24.34 -15.46 0.63
N TYR A 584 -23.29 -14.98 -0.01
CA TYR A 584 -22.03 -14.58 0.62
C TYR A 584 -21.90 -13.06 0.52
N THR A 585 -21.59 -12.42 1.66
CA THR A 585 -21.51 -10.95 1.77
C THR A 585 -20.26 -10.48 2.51
N ALA A 586 -20.01 -9.18 2.48
CA ALA A 586 -18.96 -8.54 3.27
C ALA A 586 -19.36 -8.36 4.75
N SER A 587 -20.62 -8.52 5.10
CA SER A 587 -21.18 -8.37 6.45
C SER A 587 -21.36 -9.70 7.18
N ASP A 588 -21.04 -10.84 6.54
CA ASP A 588 -21.16 -12.14 7.18
C ASP A 588 -20.31 -12.22 8.45
N SER A 589 -20.97 -12.56 9.57
CA SER A 589 -20.34 -12.62 10.89
C SER A 589 -19.41 -13.83 11.06
N ALA A 590 -19.59 -14.89 10.26
CA ALA A 590 -18.73 -16.05 10.25
C ALA A 590 -17.47 -15.77 9.40
N GLY A 591 -16.35 -15.48 10.05
CA GLY A 591 -15.11 -15.00 9.43
C GLY A 591 -14.57 -15.79 8.23
N ALA A 592 -14.87 -17.09 8.12
CA ALA A 592 -14.33 -17.94 7.06
C ALA A 592 -14.94 -17.69 5.66
N PHE A 593 -16.12 -17.10 5.54
CA PHE A 593 -16.83 -16.88 4.27
C PHE A 593 -17.08 -15.40 3.94
N ARG A 594 -16.55 -14.51 4.75
CA ARG A 594 -16.75 -13.06 4.59
C ARG A 594 -16.03 -12.55 3.34
N LEU A 595 -16.80 -12.00 2.38
CA LEU A 595 -16.24 -11.36 1.20
C LEU A 595 -15.59 -10.00 1.55
N PRO A 596 -14.54 -9.59 0.82
CA PRO A 596 -13.95 -8.26 1.00
C PRO A 596 -14.86 -7.11 0.55
N ASN A 597 -15.73 -7.39 -0.44
CA ASN A 597 -16.68 -6.42 -1.02
C ASN A 597 -17.95 -7.13 -1.51
N ASN A 598 -19.08 -6.43 -1.46
CA ASN A 598 -20.36 -6.96 -1.93
C ASN A 598 -20.52 -6.88 -3.46
N VAL A 599 -19.85 -5.96 -4.13
CA VAL A 599 -19.96 -5.80 -5.58
C VAL A 599 -19.06 -6.81 -6.29
N ILE A 600 -19.66 -7.77 -7.02
CA ILE A 600 -18.94 -8.81 -7.74
C ILE A 600 -19.09 -8.59 -9.24
N TYR A 601 -18.04 -8.08 -9.85
CA TYR A 601 -18.01 -7.70 -11.27
C TYR A 601 -17.81 -8.86 -12.24
N GLY A 602 -16.97 -9.82 -11.88
CA GLY A 602 -16.62 -10.97 -12.71
C GLY A 602 -16.39 -12.21 -11.87
N ILE A 603 -16.73 -13.38 -12.41
CA ILE A 603 -16.56 -14.68 -11.76
C ILE A 603 -15.89 -15.61 -12.75
N LEU A 604 -14.74 -16.19 -12.41
CA LEU A 604 -14.11 -17.28 -13.14
C LEU A 604 -13.80 -18.43 -12.18
N LYS A 605 -13.77 -19.65 -12.70
CA LYS A 605 -13.38 -20.84 -11.94
C LYS A 605 -12.05 -21.36 -12.45
N ASP A 606 -11.11 -21.64 -11.55
CA ASP A 606 -9.84 -22.28 -11.89
C ASP A 606 -9.91 -23.80 -11.96
N ASN A 607 -8.81 -24.44 -12.35
CA ASN A 607 -8.70 -25.90 -12.46
C ASN A 607 -8.72 -26.60 -11.10
N GLN A 608 -8.45 -25.88 -10.01
CA GLN A 608 -8.43 -26.40 -8.63
C GLN A 608 -9.79 -26.27 -7.95
N GLY A 609 -10.77 -25.64 -8.62
CA GLY A 609 -12.13 -25.47 -8.10
C GLY A 609 -12.38 -24.18 -7.34
N TYR A 610 -11.39 -23.28 -7.24
CA TYR A 610 -11.59 -21.98 -6.65
C TYR A 610 -12.31 -21.04 -7.60
N LEU A 611 -13.14 -20.18 -7.05
CA LEU A 611 -13.71 -19.04 -7.76
C LEU A 611 -12.79 -17.82 -7.60
N TRP A 612 -12.58 -17.14 -8.70
CA TRP A 612 -11.88 -15.86 -8.75
C TRP A 612 -12.91 -14.77 -9.01
N LEU A 613 -13.05 -13.87 -8.05
CA LEU A 613 -14.08 -12.84 -8.02
C LEU A 613 -13.42 -11.47 -8.14
N SER A 614 -13.77 -10.70 -9.16
CA SER A 614 -13.32 -9.31 -9.27
C SER A 614 -14.33 -8.37 -8.62
N SER A 615 -13.85 -7.34 -7.92
CA SER A 615 -14.66 -6.43 -7.12
C SER A 615 -14.08 -5.00 -7.11
N ASN A 616 -14.60 -4.11 -6.25
CA ASN A 616 -13.99 -2.80 -5.93
C ASN A 616 -12.83 -2.89 -4.94
N LYS A 617 -12.51 -4.09 -4.44
CA LYS A 617 -11.38 -4.35 -3.55
C LYS A 617 -10.45 -5.43 -4.10
N GLY A 618 -10.22 -5.40 -5.42
CA GLY A 618 -9.30 -6.29 -6.09
C GLY A 618 -9.91 -7.61 -6.51
N LEU A 619 -9.06 -8.65 -6.57
CA LEU A 619 -9.41 -10.03 -6.92
C LEU A 619 -9.45 -10.91 -5.67
N THR A 620 -10.54 -11.64 -5.49
CA THR A 620 -10.70 -12.61 -4.40
C THR A 620 -10.63 -14.02 -4.93
N ARG A 621 -9.71 -14.84 -4.42
CA ARG A 621 -9.70 -16.29 -4.58
C ARG A 621 -10.57 -16.90 -3.50
N PHE A 622 -11.71 -17.47 -3.88
CA PHE A 622 -12.75 -17.94 -2.98
C PHE A 622 -12.92 -19.47 -3.08
N SER A 623 -12.95 -20.15 -1.94
CA SER A 623 -13.26 -21.56 -1.84
C SER A 623 -14.65 -21.80 -1.26
N PRO A 624 -15.64 -22.17 -2.06
CA PRO A 624 -16.98 -22.44 -1.55
C PRO A 624 -17.05 -23.62 -0.57
N SER A 625 -16.13 -24.58 -0.70
CA SER A 625 -16.10 -25.80 0.12
C SER A 625 -15.28 -25.67 1.40
N ALA A 626 -14.19 -24.88 1.36
CA ALA A 626 -13.24 -24.78 2.48
C ALA A 626 -13.41 -23.50 3.31
N GLY A 627 -14.26 -22.56 2.89
CA GLY A 627 -14.41 -21.29 3.58
C GLY A 627 -13.18 -20.38 3.56
N ILE A 628 -12.24 -20.64 2.65
CA ILE A 628 -11.02 -19.86 2.52
C ILE A 628 -11.27 -18.71 1.57
N VAL A 629 -11.09 -17.48 2.07
CA VAL A 629 -11.12 -16.25 1.25
C VAL A 629 -9.74 -15.61 1.27
N ARG A 630 -9.21 -15.35 0.09
CA ARG A 630 -7.97 -14.61 -0.09
C ARG A 630 -8.19 -13.48 -1.07
N ASN A 631 -7.77 -12.28 -0.69
CA ASN A 631 -7.93 -11.08 -1.50
C ASN A 631 -6.57 -10.52 -1.94
N TYR A 632 -6.50 -10.13 -3.21
CA TYR A 632 -5.38 -9.47 -3.84
C TYR A 632 -5.79 -8.06 -4.24
N ASP A 633 -4.91 -7.09 -4.08
CA ASP A 633 -5.13 -5.68 -4.39
C ASP A 633 -4.05 -5.13 -5.33
N ARG A 634 -4.08 -3.83 -5.60
CA ARG A 634 -3.07 -3.18 -6.44
C ARG A 634 -1.64 -3.36 -5.92
N ASN A 635 -1.46 -3.57 -4.61
CA ASN A 635 -0.15 -3.79 -4.02
C ASN A 635 0.39 -5.21 -4.33
N ASP A 636 -0.48 -6.15 -4.70
CA ASP A 636 -0.10 -7.48 -5.18
C ASP A 636 0.18 -7.53 -6.70
N GLY A 637 0.14 -6.39 -7.39
CA GLY A 637 0.40 -6.28 -8.84
C GLY A 637 -0.84 -6.18 -9.71
N LEU A 638 -2.02 -5.95 -9.13
CA LEU A 638 -3.24 -5.71 -9.91
C LEU A 638 -3.20 -4.33 -10.59
N GLN A 639 -3.95 -4.21 -11.69
CA GLN A 639 -4.10 -2.98 -12.46
C GLN A 639 -4.68 -1.82 -11.62
N SER A 640 -5.61 -2.14 -10.75
CA SER A 640 -6.30 -1.30 -9.78
C SER A 640 -7.03 -2.20 -8.80
N ASP A 641 -7.60 -1.64 -7.74
CA ASP A 641 -8.55 -2.34 -6.88
C ASP A 641 -9.93 -2.46 -7.54
N GLU A 642 -10.24 -1.59 -8.48
CA GLU A 642 -11.51 -1.56 -9.19
C GLU A 642 -11.43 -2.29 -10.53
N PHE A 643 -12.36 -3.24 -10.74
CA PHE A 643 -12.55 -3.97 -11.98
C PHE A 643 -13.84 -3.58 -12.66
N ASN A 644 -14.04 -3.98 -13.92
CA ASN A 644 -15.22 -3.67 -14.69
C ASN A 644 -16.19 -4.85 -14.80
N THR A 645 -17.48 -4.53 -14.92
CA THR A 645 -18.59 -5.50 -14.96
C THR A 645 -18.44 -6.49 -16.11
N ASN A 646 -18.39 -7.78 -15.79
CA ASN A 646 -18.32 -8.90 -16.73
C ASN A 646 -17.11 -8.84 -17.69
N VAL A 647 -15.99 -8.24 -17.21
CA VAL A 647 -14.73 -8.16 -17.95
C VAL A 647 -13.78 -9.23 -17.42
N ALA A 648 -14.13 -10.47 -17.68
CA ALA A 648 -13.39 -11.64 -17.24
C ALA A 648 -13.40 -12.70 -18.34
N TYR A 649 -12.25 -13.31 -18.60
CA TYR A 649 -12.09 -14.36 -19.62
C TYR A 649 -11.16 -15.44 -19.11
N ARG A 650 -11.51 -16.71 -19.35
CA ARG A 650 -10.65 -17.87 -19.07
C ARG A 650 -10.22 -18.50 -20.40
N HIS A 651 -8.93 -18.55 -20.61
CA HIS A 651 -8.35 -19.23 -21.77
C HIS A 651 -8.33 -20.76 -21.57
N SER A 652 -8.25 -21.50 -22.67
CA SER A 652 -8.26 -22.98 -22.67
C SER A 652 -7.06 -23.59 -21.92
N ASP A 653 -5.91 -22.92 -21.86
CA ASP A 653 -4.72 -23.32 -21.10
C ASP A 653 -4.83 -23.05 -19.57
N GLY A 654 -5.96 -22.56 -19.09
CA GLY A 654 -6.22 -22.22 -17.71
C GLY A 654 -5.85 -20.80 -17.30
N THR A 655 -5.25 -20.00 -18.17
CA THR A 655 -4.95 -18.57 -17.88
C THR A 655 -6.22 -17.79 -17.69
N LEU A 656 -6.29 -17.01 -16.60
CA LEU A 656 -7.40 -16.12 -16.28
C LEU A 656 -7.02 -14.68 -16.63
N PHE A 657 -7.99 -13.96 -17.21
CA PHE A 657 -7.88 -12.55 -17.56
C PHE A 657 -8.99 -11.76 -16.89
N PHE A 658 -8.63 -10.64 -16.27
CA PHE A 658 -9.57 -9.69 -15.65
C PHE A 658 -9.22 -8.28 -16.05
N GLY A 659 -10.19 -7.56 -16.61
CA GLY A 659 -10.00 -6.17 -17.04
C GLY A 659 -10.71 -5.20 -16.09
N GLY A 660 -10.15 -4.02 -15.97
CA GLY A 660 -10.64 -2.96 -15.07
C GLY A 660 -10.43 -1.57 -15.65
N VAL A 661 -10.32 -0.62 -14.73
CA VAL A 661 -10.19 0.82 -15.03
C VAL A 661 -8.80 1.21 -15.53
N ASN A 662 -7.78 0.38 -15.27
CA ASN A 662 -6.38 0.70 -15.58
C ASN A 662 -5.63 -0.46 -16.25
N GLY A 663 -6.31 -1.23 -17.11
CA GLY A 663 -5.71 -2.31 -17.89
C GLY A 663 -6.28 -3.68 -17.60
N ILE A 664 -5.50 -4.71 -17.92
CA ILE A 664 -5.87 -6.12 -17.80
C ILE A 664 -4.82 -6.84 -16.96
N ASN A 665 -5.27 -7.56 -15.93
CA ASN A 665 -4.44 -8.54 -15.27
C ASN A 665 -4.69 -9.94 -15.87
N PHE A 666 -3.62 -10.70 -16.04
CA PHE A 666 -3.72 -12.10 -16.43
C PHE A 666 -2.68 -12.96 -15.71
N PHE A 667 -3.06 -14.20 -15.43
CA PHE A 667 -2.23 -15.10 -14.64
C PHE A 667 -2.71 -16.54 -14.77
N LYS A 668 -1.81 -17.48 -14.48
CA LYS A 668 -2.16 -18.88 -14.24
C LYS A 668 -2.40 -19.08 -12.74
N PRO A 669 -3.59 -19.50 -12.31
CA PRO A 669 -3.91 -19.72 -10.90
C PRO A 669 -2.93 -20.62 -10.14
N GLU A 670 -2.36 -21.60 -10.83
CA GLU A 670 -1.37 -22.52 -10.29
C GLU A 670 -0.02 -21.86 -10.01
N ALA A 671 0.29 -20.78 -10.72
CA ALA A 671 1.51 -19.98 -10.52
C ALA A 671 1.38 -19.01 -9.35
N VAL A 672 0.16 -18.74 -8.88
CA VAL A 672 -0.11 -17.86 -7.74
C VAL A 672 0.30 -18.57 -6.45
N ARG A 673 1.49 -18.26 -5.97
CA ARG A 673 2.11 -18.89 -4.80
C ARG A 673 1.60 -18.26 -3.51
N ARG A 674 1.45 -19.08 -2.48
CA ARG A 674 1.20 -18.63 -1.13
C ARG A 674 2.54 -18.29 -0.46
N ASN A 675 2.59 -17.18 0.24
CA ASN A 675 3.70 -16.87 1.12
C ASN A 675 3.61 -17.77 2.37
N THR A 676 4.42 -18.84 2.41
CA THR A 676 4.46 -19.78 3.55
C THR A 676 5.44 -19.37 4.64
N PHE A 677 6.11 -18.25 4.48
CA PHE A 677 7.10 -17.77 5.44
C PHE A 677 6.45 -17.42 6.78
N ILE A 678 6.99 -17.98 7.85
CA ILE A 678 6.63 -17.64 9.23
C ILE A 678 7.50 -16.47 9.66
N PRO A 679 6.94 -15.24 9.79
CA PRO A 679 7.76 -14.07 10.04
C PRO A 679 8.29 -14.06 11.48
N PRO A 680 9.55 -13.70 11.72
CA PRO A 680 10.03 -13.37 13.06
C PRO A 680 9.25 -12.16 13.60
N VAL A 681 8.81 -12.25 14.85
CA VAL A 681 8.13 -11.15 15.54
C VAL A 681 9.12 -10.48 16.47
N ARG A 682 9.19 -9.15 16.41
CA ARG A 682 10.07 -8.33 17.25
C ARG A 682 9.28 -7.19 17.88
N ILE A 683 9.59 -6.88 19.14
CA ILE A 683 9.22 -5.60 19.75
C ILE A 683 10.32 -4.62 19.36
N THR A 684 9.96 -3.54 18.69
CA THR A 684 10.92 -2.58 18.10
C THR A 684 11.08 -1.33 18.93
N SER A 685 10.08 -0.98 19.74
CA SER A 685 10.15 0.14 20.68
C SER A 685 9.30 -0.14 21.90
N VAL A 686 9.81 0.26 23.06
CA VAL A 686 9.06 0.33 24.31
C VAL A 686 9.24 1.75 24.83
N THR A 687 8.17 2.53 24.82
CA THR A 687 8.19 3.90 25.33
C THR A 687 7.33 3.99 26.57
N VAL A 688 7.90 4.56 27.61
CA VAL A 688 7.23 4.75 28.90
C VAL A 688 7.25 6.24 29.20
N LEU A 689 6.08 6.87 29.12
CA LEU A 689 5.97 8.33 29.09
C LEU A 689 6.84 8.89 27.93
N ASP A 690 7.85 9.72 28.22
CA ASP A 690 8.73 10.32 27.21
C ASP A 690 10.07 9.60 27.08
N SER A 691 10.25 8.44 27.73
CA SER A 691 11.51 7.70 27.76
C SER A 691 11.41 6.42 26.96
N THR A 692 12.33 6.22 26.01
CA THR A 692 12.44 4.99 25.24
C THR A 692 13.38 4.00 25.93
N TYR A 693 12.89 2.79 26.12
CA TYR A 693 13.64 1.68 26.72
C TYR A 693 14.11 0.71 25.63
N ASN A 694 15.21 0.02 25.92
CA ASN A 694 15.73 -0.97 24.98
C ASN A 694 14.77 -2.16 24.85
N PRO A 695 14.22 -2.42 23.66
CA PRO A 695 13.23 -3.47 23.43
C PRO A 695 13.80 -4.90 23.55
N ASN A 696 15.16 -5.05 23.54
CA ASN A 696 15.83 -6.35 23.64
C ASN A 696 15.99 -6.83 25.10
N GLN A 697 15.64 -6.02 26.09
CA GLN A 697 15.61 -6.44 27.49
C GLN A 697 14.45 -7.42 27.70
N LYS A 698 14.74 -8.56 28.32
CA LYS A 698 13.72 -9.57 28.65
C LYS A 698 12.77 -9.10 29.74
N GLN A 699 13.21 -8.19 30.59
CA GLN A 699 12.46 -7.65 31.68
C GLN A 699 12.67 -6.14 31.81
N LEU A 700 11.57 -5.41 31.87
CA LEU A 700 11.51 -3.98 32.08
C LEU A 700 10.99 -3.71 33.48
N VAL A 701 11.80 -3.08 34.35
CA VAL A 701 11.40 -2.72 35.71
C VAL A 701 11.13 -1.23 35.75
N LEU A 702 9.92 -0.85 36.15
CA LEU A 702 9.42 0.52 36.11
C LEU A 702 8.92 0.92 37.51
N PRO A 703 9.18 2.14 37.97
CA PRO A 703 8.57 2.67 39.17
C PRO A 703 7.05 2.89 38.97
N TYR A 704 6.29 2.89 40.03
CA TYR A 704 4.82 2.97 40.05
C TYR A 704 4.21 4.17 39.26
N ASN A 705 4.96 5.25 39.10
CA ASN A 705 4.54 6.45 38.37
C ASN A 705 4.83 6.37 36.87
N GLN A 706 5.49 5.33 36.40
CA GLN A 706 5.78 5.04 35.02
C GLN A 706 4.89 3.90 34.50
N ASN A 707 3.59 4.13 34.48
CA ASN A 707 2.55 3.14 34.22
C ASN A 707 1.78 3.37 32.90
N PHE A 708 2.32 4.24 32.03
CA PHE A 708 1.87 4.46 30.65
C PHE A 708 2.91 3.86 29.72
N ILE A 709 2.55 2.82 29.01
CA ILE A 709 3.49 2.05 28.19
C ILE A 709 2.98 1.93 26.77
N ASP A 710 3.79 2.38 25.84
CA ASP A 710 3.58 2.19 24.41
C ASP A 710 4.56 1.15 23.90
N LEU A 711 4.02 0.12 23.26
CA LEU A 711 4.78 -0.98 22.68
C LEU A 711 4.56 -0.97 21.17
N VAL A 712 5.65 -0.90 20.42
CA VAL A 712 5.64 -1.06 18.96
C VAL A 712 6.28 -2.39 18.62
N PHE A 713 5.65 -3.14 17.73
CA PHE A 713 6.10 -4.48 17.35
C PHE A 713 5.94 -4.68 15.85
N THR A 714 6.75 -5.55 15.30
CA THR A 714 6.74 -5.85 13.86
C THR A 714 6.87 -7.34 13.58
N ALA A 715 6.24 -7.76 12.48
CA ALA A 715 6.54 -9.00 11.79
C ALA A 715 7.54 -8.70 10.68
N LEU A 716 8.74 -9.26 10.76
CA LEU A 716 9.81 -9.01 9.79
C LEU A 716 9.53 -9.78 8.49
N ASN A 717 8.47 -9.37 7.81
CA ASN A 717 8.03 -9.83 6.50
C ASN A 717 7.96 -8.63 5.55
N PHE A 718 8.90 -8.57 4.63
CA PHE A 718 9.06 -7.41 3.74
C PHE A 718 8.30 -7.53 2.42
N SER A 719 7.57 -8.62 2.15
CA SER A 719 6.78 -8.77 0.92
C SER A 719 5.67 -7.73 0.82
N ASN A 720 4.75 -7.73 1.77
CA ASN A 720 3.67 -6.76 1.87
C ASN A 720 3.40 -6.48 3.36
N THR A 721 4.20 -5.57 3.92
CA THR A 721 4.20 -5.30 5.36
C THR A 721 2.86 -4.80 5.86
N ASP A 722 2.14 -3.99 5.05
CA ASP A 722 0.83 -3.41 5.39
C ASP A 722 -0.27 -4.46 5.59
N LYS A 723 -0.07 -5.69 5.09
CA LYS A 723 -1.00 -6.82 5.25
C LYS A 723 -0.62 -7.77 6.39
N ASN A 724 0.46 -7.52 7.10
CA ASN A 724 0.81 -8.30 8.29
C ASN A 724 -0.25 -8.09 9.37
N GLN A 725 -0.69 -9.17 10.00
CA GLN A 725 -1.70 -9.11 11.06
C GLN A 725 -1.07 -9.43 12.40
N TYR A 726 -1.65 -8.85 13.44
CA TYR A 726 -1.11 -8.92 14.80
C TYR A 726 -2.18 -9.32 15.80
N ARG A 727 -1.77 -10.09 16.81
CA ARG A 727 -2.53 -10.35 18.03
C ARG A 727 -1.62 -10.15 19.20
N TYR A 728 -2.09 -9.46 20.21
CA TYR A 728 -1.31 -9.26 21.43
C TYR A 728 -2.17 -9.47 22.67
N GLN A 729 -1.50 -9.67 23.80
CA GLN A 729 -2.12 -9.83 25.10
C GLN A 729 -1.13 -9.37 26.17
N LEU A 730 -1.60 -8.59 27.13
CA LEU A 730 -0.90 -8.32 28.37
C LEU A 730 -1.47 -9.22 29.45
N GLU A 731 -0.76 -10.30 29.75
CA GLU A 731 -1.15 -11.25 30.80
C GLU A 731 -1.32 -10.54 32.13
N GLY A 732 -2.44 -10.72 32.80
CA GLY A 732 -2.82 -10.03 34.02
C GLY A 732 -3.72 -8.80 33.83
N ILE A 733 -3.91 -8.33 32.61
CA ILE A 733 -4.81 -7.21 32.24
C ILE A 733 -5.84 -7.66 31.19
N ASP A 734 -5.39 -8.21 30.08
CA ASP A 734 -6.27 -8.63 28.99
C ASP A 734 -6.80 -10.03 29.26
N PRO A 735 -8.12 -10.25 29.28
CA PRO A 735 -8.69 -11.59 29.50
C PRO A 735 -8.36 -12.56 28.36
N ASP A 736 -8.32 -12.05 27.11
CA ASP A 736 -8.08 -12.83 25.91
C ASP A 736 -7.12 -12.09 24.96
N TRP A 737 -6.69 -12.77 23.89
CA TRP A 737 -5.91 -12.18 22.82
C TRP A 737 -6.69 -11.08 22.10
N ILE A 738 -6.13 -9.88 22.03
CA ILE A 738 -6.65 -8.75 21.29
C ILE A 738 -6.26 -8.90 19.82
N ASP A 739 -7.23 -9.01 18.93
CA ASP A 739 -7.00 -8.99 17.50
C ASP A 739 -6.78 -7.54 17.02
N ALA A 740 -5.53 -7.18 16.84
CA ALA A 740 -5.11 -5.84 16.39
C ALA A 740 -5.23 -5.66 14.87
N GLN A 741 -5.50 -6.72 14.12
CA GLN A 741 -5.48 -6.75 12.65
C GLN A 741 -4.15 -6.22 12.11
N TYR A 742 -4.15 -5.06 11.44
CA TYR A 742 -2.94 -4.45 10.84
C TYR A 742 -2.22 -3.47 11.77
N ARG A 743 -2.77 -3.21 12.96
CA ARG A 743 -2.17 -2.30 13.93
C ARG A 743 -0.98 -2.97 14.62
N HIS A 744 0.20 -2.38 14.48
CA HIS A 744 1.48 -2.90 14.98
C HIS A 744 1.96 -2.19 16.25
N TYR A 745 1.05 -1.66 17.05
CA TYR A 745 1.33 -1.06 18.36
C TYR A 745 0.22 -1.37 19.38
N ALA A 746 0.58 -1.33 20.66
CA ALA A 746 -0.31 -1.49 21.79
C ALA A 746 0.01 -0.44 22.85
N ASN A 747 -1.02 0.18 23.38
CA ASN A 747 -0.90 1.22 24.40
C ASN A 747 -1.63 0.75 25.65
N TYR A 748 -0.94 0.82 26.78
CA TYR A 748 -1.51 0.53 28.09
C TYR A 748 -1.35 1.74 28.98
N THR A 749 -2.42 2.16 29.59
CA THR A 749 -2.47 3.34 30.44
C THR A 749 -2.86 2.96 31.85
N ASN A 750 -2.21 3.57 32.81
CA ASN A 750 -2.53 3.43 34.23
C ASN A 750 -2.48 1.96 34.74
N LEU A 751 -1.41 1.25 34.35
CA LEU A 751 -1.19 -0.11 34.83
C LEU A 751 -0.93 -0.13 36.35
N PRO A 752 -1.64 -0.95 37.13
CA PRO A 752 -1.35 -1.13 38.57
C PRO A 752 0.06 -1.69 38.80
N PRO A 753 0.62 -1.51 39.97
CA PRO A 753 1.81 -2.23 40.38
C PRO A 753 1.62 -3.75 40.31
N GLY A 754 2.57 -4.42 39.64
CA GLY A 754 2.48 -5.86 39.40
C GLY A 754 3.49 -6.33 38.36
N GLU A 755 3.48 -7.62 38.11
CA GLU A 755 4.26 -8.26 37.05
C GLU A 755 3.34 -8.68 35.94
N TYR A 756 3.68 -8.25 34.71
CA TYR A 756 2.90 -8.48 33.51
C TYR A 756 3.79 -9.09 32.44
N VAL A 757 3.23 -9.94 31.59
CA VAL A 757 3.91 -10.46 30.41
C VAL A 757 3.17 -9.99 29.15
N PHE A 758 3.76 -9.06 28.43
CA PHE A 758 3.25 -8.68 27.12
C PHE A 758 3.69 -9.71 26.09
N ARG A 759 2.73 -10.31 25.42
CA ARG A 759 2.95 -11.26 24.32
C ARG A 759 2.37 -10.72 23.03
N VAL A 760 3.09 -10.92 21.94
CA VAL A 760 2.60 -10.56 20.61
C VAL A 760 2.91 -11.67 19.62
N LYS A 761 1.91 -12.00 18.81
CA LYS A 761 1.97 -12.90 17.66
C LYS A 761 1.68 -12.12 16.41
N ALA A 762 2.23 -12.56 15.28
CA ALA A 762 1.96 -11.92 14.02
C ALA A 762 1.87 -12.94 12.89
N SER A 763 1.19 -12.57 11.82
CA SER A 763 1.19 -13.30 10.58
C SER A 763 1.93 -12.53 9.48
N ASN A 764 2.29 -13.25 8.42
CA ASN A 764 2.68 -12.62 7.18
C ASN A 764 1.44 -12.09 6.41
N ASP A 765 1.67 -11.50 5.24
CA ASP A 765 0.67 -10.96 4.31
C ASP A 765 -0.35 -12.00 3.81
N ASP A 766 -0.08 -13.30 3.97
CA ASP A 766 -0.92 -14.43 3.58
C ASP A 766 -1.61 -15.12 4.76
N GLY A 767 -1.54 -14.52 5.95
CA GLY A 767 -2.16 -15.05 7.15
C GLY A 767 -1.48 -16.30 7.72
N VAL A 768 -0.19 -16.51 7.45
CA VAL A 768 0.61 -17.56 8.10
C VAL A 768 1.15 -17.02 9.40
N TRP A 769 0.63 -17.51 10.50
CA TRP A 769 0.92 -17.02 11.84
C TRP A 769 2.22 -17.59 12.41
N ASN A 770 2.99 -16.73 13.05
CA ASN A 770 4.01 -17.13 14.01
C ASN A 770 3.35 -17.28 15.40
N GLU A 771 2.97 -18.52 15.71
CA GLU A 771 2.28 -18.82 16.98
C GLU A 771 3.19 -18.73 18.21
N GLN A 772 4.50 -18.81 18.03
CA GLN A 772 5.48 -18.62 19.11
C GLN A 772 5.55 -17.16 19.55
N GLY A 773 5.54 -16.23 18.55
CA GLY A 773 5.59 -14.81 18.78
C GLY A 773 6.84 -14.33 19.53
N THR A 774 6.67 -13.23 20.27
CA THR A 774 7.69 -12.69 21.20
C THR A 774 7.03 -12.16 22.47
N ALA A 775 7.81 -12.03 23.54
CA ALA A 775 7.29 -11.54 24.82
C ALA A 775 8.32 -10.66 25.53
N VAL A 776 7.81 -9.72 26.34
CA VAL A 776 8.60 -8.92 27.29
C VAL A 776 7.88 -8.90 28.64
N THR A 777 8.65 -9.09 29.70
CA THR A 777 8.13 -8.99 31.07
C THR A 777 8.22 -7.53 31.54
N ILE A 778 7.12 -7.02 32.08
CA ILE A 778 7.01 -5.65 32.57
C ILE A 778 6.69 -5.75 34.07
N VAL A 779 7.56 -5.16 34.88
CA VAL A 779 7.38 -5.12 36.31
C VAL A 779 7.18 -3.68 36.75
N ILE A 780 6.01 -3.37 37.28
CA ILE A 780 5.73 -2.07 37.87
C ILE A 780 5.87 -2.20 39.39
N GLU A 781 6.89 -1.57 39.90
CA GLU A 781 7.17 -1.61 41.35
C GLU A 781 6.06 -0.88 42.11
N PRO A 782 5.64 -1.42 43.26
CA PRO A 782 4.67 -0.72 44.07
C PRO A 782 5.30 0.54 44.71
N PRO A 783 4.50 1.60 44.89
CA PRO A 783 4.97 2.77 45.60
C PRO A 783 5.40 2.38 47.02
N PHE A 784 6.40 3.09 47.53
CA PHE A 784 6.96 2.75 48.87
C PHE A 784 5.88 2.66 49.95
N TRP A 785 4.80 3.45 49.79
CA TRP A 785 3.66 3.36 50.72
C TRP A 785 2.77 2.13 50.51
N GLY A 786 2.88 1.44 49.36
CA GLY A 786 2.23 0.16 49.08
C GLY A 786 2.99 -1.04 49.64
N THR A 787 4.27 -0.88 50.03
CA THR A 787 5.12 -1.96 50.52
C THR A 787 4.73 -2.42 51.91
N TRP A 788 4.99 -3.69 52.22
CA TRP A 788 4.62 -4.27 53.52
C TRP A 788 5.31 -3.55 54.70
N TRP A 789 6.58 -3.14 54.58
CA TRP A 789 7.32 -2.42 55.58
C TRP A 789 6.75 -1.03 55.86
N PHE A 790 6.32 -0.30 54.81
CA PHE A 790 5.70 1.01 54.95
C PHE A 790 4.29 0.89 55.60
N ARG A 791 3.50 -0.14 55.22
CA ARG A 791 2.20 -0.43 55.87
C ARG A 791 2.39 -0.76 57.33
N MET A 792 3.46 -1.53 57.66
CA MET A 792 3.82 -1.83 59.05
C MET A 792 4.29 -0.55 59.79
N LEU A 793 5.06 0.32 59.11
CA LEU A 793 5.44 1.61 59.67
C LEU A 793 4.21 2.49 59.90
N LEU A 794 3.25 2.50 59.00
CA LEU A 794 2.01 3.28 59.10
C LEU A 794 1.12 2.73 60.22
N ILE A 795 1.06 1.39 60.40
CA ILE A 795 0.39 0.74 61.51
C ILE A 795 1.08 1.09 62.83
N LEU A 796 2.40 1.07 62.85
CA LEU A 796 3.19 1.48 64.03
C LEU A 796 2.97 2.97 64.38
N LEU A 797 2.95 3.83 63.35
CA LEU A 797 2.61 5.25 63.55
C LEU A 797 1.15 5.45 63.99
N LEU A 798 0.20 4.66 63.42
CA LEU A 798 -1.21 4.69 63.86
C LEU A 798 -1.36 4.20 65.29
N VAL A 799 -0.68 3.10 65.63
CA VAL A 799 -0.67 2.58 67.02
C VAL A 799 0.03 3.56 67.96
N GLY A 800 1.18 4.14 67.52
CA GLY A 800 1.85 5.20 68.25
C GLY A 800 0.98 6.47 68.37
N GLY A 801 0.32 6.83 67.29
CA GLY A 801 -0.65 7.95 67.26
C GLY A 801 -1.87 7.70 68.16
N MET A 802 -2.45 6.46 68.08
CA MET A 802 -3.54 6.08 68.99
C MET A 802 -3.05 6.07 70.46
N TYR A 803 -1.86 5.60 70.67
CA TYR A 803 -1.25 5.69 72.07
C TYR A 803 -0.99 7.15 72.44
N GLY A 804 -0.50 7.98 71.48
CA GLY A 804 -0.34 9.41 71.67
C GLY A 804 -1.70 10.13 71.89
N ILE A 805 -2.73 9.79 71.08
CA ILE A 805 -4.09 10.31 71.25
C ILE A 805 -4.72 9.81 72.54
N TYR A 806 -4.47 8.55 72.90
CA TYR A 806 -4.88 8.00 74.24
C TYR A 806 -4.22 8.78 75.34
N ARG A 807 -2.89 8.98 75.29
CA ARG A 807 -2.14 9.82 76.26
C ARG A 807 -2.61 11.28 76.20
N TYR A 808 -2.85 11.86 74.95
CA TYR A 808 -3.35 13.19 74.80
C TYR A 808 -4.82 13.33 75.22
N ARG A 809 -5.68 12.34 75.04
CA ARG A 809 -7.05 12.29 75.60
C ARG A 809 -7.07 12.26 77.12
N ILE A 810 -6.13 11.53 77.70
CA ILE A 810 -5.93 11.58 79.13
C ILE A 810 -5.47 12.97 79.57
N TYR A 811 -4.63 13.62 78.74
CA TYR A 811 -4.17 14.98 78.98
C TYR A 811 -5.25 16.05 78.57
N ALA A 812 -6.00 15.83 77.49
CA ALA A 812 -7.03 16.75 76.97
C ALA A 812 -8.38 16.63 77.69
N LEU A 813 -8.65 15.54 78.41
CA LEU A 813 -9.73 15.48 79.43
C LEU A 813 -9.47 16.47 80.61
N GLN A 814 -8.23 16.96 80.65
CA GLN A 814 -7.85 18.02 81.61
C GLN A 814 -7.98 19.45 81.02
N ASN A 815 -8.14 19.61 79.64
CA ASN A 815 -8.14 20.90 79.04
C ASN A 815 -9.26 21.07 77.94
N ARG A 816 -10.47 20.64 78.18
CA ARG A 816 -11.61 20.94 77.38
C ARG A 816 -12.18 22.32 77.72
N GLN A 817 -11.72 23.31 76.94
CA GLN A 817 -12.45 24.51 76.58
C GLN A 817 -11.54 25.36 75.70
N ALA A 818 -11.68 25.19 74.44
CA ALA A 818 -11.44 26.22 73.38
C ALA A 818 -11.20 25.61 72.03
N HIS A 819 -12.07 25.86 71.20
CA HIS A 819 -11.96 26.05 69.73
C HIS A 819 -12.99 25.32 68.87
N GLU A 820 -14.06 25.93 68.70
CA GLU A 820 -14.84 25.91 67.41
C GLU A 820 -14.36 27.09 66.57
N LEU A 821 -13.71 26.83 65.51
CA LEU A 821 -13.70 27.68 64.31
C LEU A 821 -12.61 27.22 63.31
N SER A 822 -12.92 26.44 62.34
CA SER A 822 -12.24 26.48 61.01
C SER A 822 -12.66 25.32 60.09
N VAL A 823 -13.83 25.37 59.58
CA VAL A 823 -14.24 24.52 58.46
C VAL A 823 -14.91 25.38 57.42
N SER A 824 -14.15 26.04 56.59
CA SER A 824 -14.71 26.72 55.39
C SER A 824 -13.73 27.04 54.26
N ILE A 825 -12.48 26.61 54.31
CA ILE A 825 -11.51 27.09 53.25
C ILE A 825 -10.99 25.98 52.33
N ARG A 826 -11.41 24.75 52.45
CA ARG A 826 -10.75 23.67 51.74
C ARG A 826 -11.40 23.17 50.44
N THR A 827 -12.55 23.75 50.05
CA THR A 827 -13.27 23.27 48.85
C THR A 827 -12.91 24.03 47.57
N GLN A 828 -12.33 25.21 47.70
CA GLN A 828 -12.02 26.05 46.52
C GLN A 828 -10.66 25.75 45.81
N GLU A 829 -9.77 24.99 46.51
CA GLU A 829 -8.40 24.75 45.98
C GLU A 829 -8.33 23.59 44.96
N LEU A 830 -9.25 22.63 45.02
CA LEU A 830 -9.27 21.46 44.17
C LEU A 830 -9.73 21.70 42.72
N GLU A 831 -10.61 22.67 42.54
CA GLU A 831 -11.07 23.05 41.19
C GLU A 831 -10.01 23.80 40.35
N ARG A 832 -9.15 24.57 41.00
CA ARG A 832 -8.11 25.37 40.34
C ARG A 832 -6.98 24.47 39.73
N GLN A 833 -6.70 23.36 40.36
CA GLN A 833 -5.61 22.43 39.88
C GLN A 833 -6.01 21.65 38.65
N ARG A 834 -7.28 21.36 38.43
CA ARG A 834 -7.80 20.69 37.24
C ARG A 834 -7.65 21.56 35.99
N PHE A 835 -7.97 22.86 36.11
CA PHE A 835 -7.86 23.81 35.01
C PHE A 835 -6.41 24.09 34.58
N ALA A 836 -5.47 24.06 35.51
CA ALA A 836 -4.05 24.29 35.19
C ALA A 836 -3.42 23.17 34.38
N LYS A 837 -3.90 21.93 34.53
CA LYS A 837 -3.38 20.77 33.84
C LYS A 837 -3.80 20.72 32.37
N GLU A 838 -5.05 21.03 32.05
CA GLU A 838 -5.56 21.02 30.66
C GLU A 838 -4.94 22.16 29.82
N LEU A 839 -4.65 23.32 30.44
CA LEU A 839 -3.94 24.41 29.77
C LEU A 839 -2.44 24.12 29.57
N HIS A 840 -1.84 23.36 30.48
CA HIS A 840 -0.41 23.03 30.39
C HIS A 840 -0.12 22.02 29.25
N ASP A 841 -1.00 21.04 29.06
CA ASP A 841 -0.79 19.95 28.11
C ASP A 841 -1.09 20.36 26.66
N GLY A 842 -1.98 21.29 26.42
CA GLY A 842 -2.31 21.80 25.07
C GLY A 842 -1.43 22.99 24.67
N VAL A 843 -1.54 24.06 25.43
CA VAL A 843 -0.88 25.34 25.09
C VAL A 843 0.61 25.32 25.40
N GLY A 844 1.04 24.58 26.42
CA GLY A 844 2.44 24.49 26.82
C GLY A 844 3.33 23.82 25.78
N ALA A 845 2.81 22.81 25.06
CA ALA A 845 3.54 22.13 23.99
C ALA A 845 3.77 23.07 22.80
N ASN A 846 2.76 23.77 22.37
CA ASN A 846 2.84 24.69 21.23
C ASN A 846 3.73 25.90 21.52
N LEU A 847 3.67 26.44 22.75
CA LEU A 847 4.57 27.51 23.20
C LEU A 847 6.02 27.06 23.29
N SER A 848 6.27 25.78 23.58
CA SER A 848 7.63 25.22 23.60
C SER A 848 8.20 25.11 22.18
N VAL A 849 7.38 24.74 21.20
CA VAL A 849 7.75 24.75 19.77
C VAL A 849 8.00 26.18 19.29
N LEU A 850 7.18 27.12 19.70
CA LEU A 850 7.35 28.54 19.39
C LEU A 850 8.67 29.08 19.98
N LYS A 851 8.98 28.71 21.24
CA LYS A 851 10.24 29.06 21.90
C LYS A 851 11.45 28.48 21.14
N MET A 852 11.34 27.24 20.64
CA MET A 852 12.38 26.61 19.85
C MET A 852 12.63 27.35 18.52
N TYR A 853 11.57 27.78 17.83
CA TYR A 853 11.70 28.59 16.61
C TYR A 853 12.30 29.97 16.89
N LEU A 854 11.89 30.62 17.97
CA LEU A 854 12.40 31.93 18.37
C LEU A 854 13.85 31.86 18.87
N SER A 855 14.26 30.76 19.51
CA SER A 855 15.67 30.57 19.94
C SER A 855 16.61 30.24 18.78
N SER A 856 16.07 29.92 17.62
CA SER A 856 16.83 29.69 16.38
C SER A 856 17.04 31.00 15.57
N LEU A 857 16.51 32.11 16.01
CA LEU A 857 16.78 33.47 15.48
C LEU A 857 18.22 33.86 15.82
N GLY A 858 19.12 33.72 14.88
CA GLY A 858 20.54 34.00 15.04
C GLY A 858 21.46 32.99 14.39
N ASN A 859 20.91 31.90 13.86
CA ASN A 859 21.70 30.91 13.12
C ASN A 859 21.85 31.35 11.65
N PRO A 860 23.05 31.56 11.15
CA PRO A 860 23.31 32.13 9.81
C PRO A 860 22.84 31.26 8.64
N ASN A 861 22.41 30.02 8.90
CA ASN A 861 21.98 29.07 7.86
C ASN A 861 20.45 28.93 7.71
N VAL A 862 19.66 29.76 8.39
CA VAL A 862 18.20 29.66 8.33
C VAL A 862 17.60 31.04 8.00
N SER A 863 16.73 31.10 7.02
CA SER A 863 16.03 32.33 6.64
C SER A 863 15.16 32.84 7.79
N VAL A 864 15.40 34.10 8.16
CA VAL A 864 14.63 34.79 9.22
C VAL A 864 13.15 34.88 8.87
N ASP A 865 12.82 35.01 7.57
CA ASP A 865 11.44 35.12 7.10
C ASP A 865 10.69 33.79 7.21
N ASP A 866 11.34 32.67 6.98
CA ASP A 866 10.75 31.33 7.13
C ASP A 866 10.51 31.01 8.62
N LEU A 867 11.45 31.40 9.48
CA LEU A 867 11.29 31.25 10.93
C LEU A 867 10.15 32.12 11.48
N LYS A 868 10.01 33.33 10.94
CA LYS A 868 8.93 34.26 11.31
C LYS A 868 7.57 33.74 10.85
N ALA A 869 7.49 33.21 9.62
CA ALA A 869 6.26 32.61 9.11
C ALA A 869 5.83 31.38 9.91
N ARG A 870 6.76 30.50 10.25
CA ARG A 870 6.51 29.33 11.09
C ARG A 870 6.12 29.69 12.51
N SER A 871 6.81 30.69 13.10
CA SER A 871 6.46 31.18 14.44
C SER A 871 5.07 31.80 14.49
N LEU A 872 4.70 32.57 13.46
CA LEU A 872 3.36 33.17 13.34
C LEU A 872 2.29 32.09 13.08
N SER A 873 2.61 31.03 12.33
CA SER A 873 1.72 29.89 12.12
C SER A 873 1.43 29.17 13.43
N VAL A 874 2.48 28.83 14.21
CA VAL A 874 2.32 28.15 15.51
C VAL A 874 1.60 29.03 16.52
N LEU A 875 1.87 30.34 16.49
CA LEU A 875 1.16 31.31 17.35
C LEU A 875 -0.32 31.39 16.98
N LYS A 876 -0.62 31.44 15.68
CA LYS A 876 -2.00 31.44 15.19
C LYS A 876 -2.71 30.14 15.57
N THR A 877 -2.08 29.00 15.39
CA THR A 877 -2.62 27.70 15.81
C THR A 877 -2.87 27.66 17.31
N SER A 878 -1.94 28.21 18.13
CA SER A 878 -2.11 28.27 19.59
C SER A 878 -3.25 29.20 20.01
N ILE A 879 -3.46 30.31 19.30
CA ILE A 879 -4.57 31.22 19.53
C ILE A 879 -5.89 30.55 19.10
N ASP A 880 -5.88 29.84 18.00
CA ASP A 880 -7.05 29.10 17.50
C ASP A 880 -7.36 27.92 18.41
N ASP A 881 -6.36 27.23 18.95
CA ASP A 881 -6.50 26.17 19.96
C ASP A 881 -7.07 26.73 21.29
N ILE A 882 -6.56 27.85 21.75
CA ILE A 882 -7.12 28.57 22.94
C ILE A 882 -8.56 28.99 22.69
N ARG A 883 -8.85 29.55 21.52
CA ARG A 883 -10.23 29.92 21.16
C ARG A 883 -11.13 28.71 21.05
N SER A 884 -10.63 27.62 20.50
CA SER A 884 -11.34 26.33 20.42
C SER A 884 -11.62 25.77 21.81
N ILE A 885 -10.63 25.78 22.71
CA ILE A 885 -10.79 25.33 24.11
C ILE A 885 -11.80 26.22 24.86
N ILE A 886 -11.77 27.54 24.65
CA ILE A 886 -12.75 28.46 25.24
C ILE A 886 -14.13 28.25 24.61
N HIS A 887 -14.21 27.90 23.34
CA HIS A 887 -15.46 27.65 22.61
C HIS A 887 -16.03 26.24 22.83
N ASP A 888 -15.17 25.27 23.19
CA ASP A 888 -15.56 23.89 23.54
C ASP A 888 -16.03 23.77 25.00
N MET A 889 -15.78 24.76 25.82
CA MET A 889 -16.43 24.90 27.11
C MET A 889 -17.93 25.19 26.87
N HIS A 890 -18.79 24.43 27.52
CA HIS A 890 -20.25 24.60 27.49
C HIS A 890 -20.65 26.07 27.36
N PRO A 891 -21.42 26.47 26.32
CA PRO A 891 -21.93 27.78 26.28
C PRO A 891 -22.82 27.96 27.52
N ARG A 892 -22.47 28.81 28.44
CA ARG A 892 -23.31 29.13 29.62
C ARG A 892 -24.75 29.47 29.20
N SER A 893 -24.94 30.07 28.03
CA SER A 893 -26.23 30.35 27.42
C SER A 893 -27.06 29.08 27.12
N LEU A 894 -26.48 27.96 26.78
CA LEU A 894 -27.23 26.75 26.43
C LEU A 894 -27.84 26.07 27.69
N SER A 895 -27.13 26.14 28.82
CA SER A 895 -27.62 25.58 30.09
C SER A 895 -28.56 26.54 30.83
N GLU A 896 -28.53 27.86 30.54
CA GLU A 896 -29.32 28.86 31.22
C GLU A 896 -30.53 29.33 30.38
N ALA A 897 -30.43 29.35 29.05
CA ALA A 897 -31.46 29.91 28.16
C ALA A 897 -32.09 28.85 27.22
N GLY A 898 -31.56 27.63 27.17
CA GLY A 898 -32.04 26.52 26.33
C GLY A 898 -31.72 26.65 24.86
N LEU A 899 -31.98 25.56 24.09
CA LEU A 899 -31.55 25.39 22.70
C LEU A 899 -32.08 26.49 21.76
N VAL A 900 -33.38 26.79 21.82
CA VAL A 900 -34.04 27.75 20.91
C VAL A 900 -33.50 29.16 21.07
N GLN A 901 -33.31 29.58 22.31
CA GLN A 901 -32.81 30.93 22.61
C GLN A 901 -31.32 31.05 22.19
N THR A 902 -30.50 30.01 22.45
CA THR A 902 -29.10 30.00 22.07
C THR A 902 -28.90 30.00 20.56
N ILE A 903 -29.76 29.27 19.80
CA ILE A 903 -29.77 29.35 18.33
C ILE A 903 -30.18 30.76 17.86
N ARG A 904 -31.18 31.40 18.50
CA ARG A 904 -31.62 32.76 18.14
C ARG A 904 -30.50 33.78 18.33
N GLU A 905 -29.77 33.68 19.41
CA GLU A 905 -28.60 34.53 19.69
C GLU A 905 -27.49 34.30 18.66
N MET A 906 -27.21 33.05 18.30
CA MET A 906 -26.22 32.72 17.25
C MET A 906 -26.64 33.29 15.89
N VAL A 907 -27.91 33.18 15.53
CA VAL A 907 -28.45 33.73 14.27
C VAL A 907 -28.38 35.26 14.27
N ALA A 908 -28.68 35.92 15.39
CA ALA A 908 -28.54 37.35 15.52
C ALA A 908 -27.09 37.82 15.25
N LEU A 909 -26.11 37.14 15.85
CA LEU A 909 -24.67 37.40 15.62
C LEU A 909 -24.26 37.22 14.17
N VAL A 910 -24.78 36.18 13.48
CA VAL A 910 -24.51 35.96 12.05
C VAL A 910 -25.11 37.10 11.22
N ASN A 911 -26.33 37.52 11.51
CA ASN A 911 -26.99 38.60 10.79
C ASN A 911 -26.33 39.99 11.02
N GLU A 912 -25.79 40.23 12.21
CA GLU A 912 -25.01 41.45 12.51
C GLU A 912 -23.72 41.54 11.68
N SER A 913 -23.15 40.40 11.27
CA SER A 913 -21.93 40.36 10.45
C SER A 913 -22.15 40.85 9.02
N HIS A 914 -23.35 41.06 8.55
CA HIS A 914 -23.77 41.49 7.20
C HIS A 914 -23.28 40.58 6.06
N GLN A 915 -22.80 39.40 6.38
CA GLN A 915 -22.25 38.44 5.37
C GLN A 915 -23.31 37.44 4.87
N LEU A 916 -24.34 37.17 5.68
CA LEU A 916 -25.34 36.15 5.40
C LEU A 916 -26.65 36.50 6.14
N GLY A 917 -27.78 36.60 5.42
CA GLY A 917 -29.10 36.77 6.02
C GLY A 917 -29.67 35.43 6.49
N VAL A 918 -29.82 35.24 7.81
CA VAL A 918 -30.35 33.98 8.37
C VAL A 918 -31.72 34.27 9.00
N THR A 919 -32.73 33.50 8.59
CA THR A 919 -34.06 33.49 9.19
C THR A 919 -34.23 32.22 10.02
N PHE A 920 -34.59 32.39 11.29
CA PHE A 920 -34.85 31.23 12.18
C PHE A 920 -36.25 31.25 12.74
N GLU A 921 -36.97 30.17 12.56
CA GLU A 921 -38.31 29.94 13.09
C GLU A 921 -38.35 28.70 14.00
N SER A 922 -39.06 28.78 15.08
CA SER A 922 -39.27 27.65 15.99
C SER A 922 -40.74 27.44 16.28
N GLN A 923 -41.23 26.19 16.25
CA GLN A 923 -42.63 25.82 16.46
C GLN A 923 -42.73 24.66 17.48
N ASN A 924 -43.47 24.88 18.53
CA ASN A 924 -43.83 23.89 19.56
C ASN A 924 -42.63 23.22 20.27
N VAL A 925 -41.43 23.79 20.23
CA VAL A 925 -40.24 23.19 20.83
C VAL A 925 -40.34 23.27 22.36
N PRO A 926 -40.18 22.16 23.11
CA PRO A 926 -40.17 22.17 24.57
C PRO A 926 -39.08 23.08 25.16
N GLN A 927 -39.39 23.71 26.28
CA GLN A 927 -38.42 24.58 26.97
C GLN A 927 -37.26 23.81 27.58
N GLU A 928 -37.51 22.59 28.00
CA GLU A 928 -36.47 21.66 28.51
C GLU A 928 -36.33 20.47 27.59
N LEU A 929 -35.15 20.26 27.05
CA LEU A 929 -34.77 19.12 26.26
C LEU A 929 -33.60 18.38 26.95
N PRO A 930 -33.43 17.07 26.73
CA PRO A 930 -32.25 16.36 27.23
C PRO A 930 -30.96 17.05 26.75
N SER A 931 -30.05 17.35 27.67
CA SER A 931 -28.81 18.09 27.39
C SER A 931 -27.98 17.48 26.26
N VAL A 932 -28.05 16.16 26.09
CA VAL A 932 -27.38 15.46 24.98
C VAL A 932 -27.98 15.86 23.63
N ILE A 933 -29.28 16.06 23.55
CA ILE A 933 -29.99 16.51 22.34
C ILE A 933 -29.67 17.99 22.09
N GLU A 934 -29.77 18.83 23.11
CA GLU A 934 -29.48 20.27 22.99
C GLU A 934 -28.08 20.52 22.48
N ILE A 935 -27.09 19.90 23.11
CA ILE A 935 -25.67 20.04 22.73
C ILE A 935 -25.41 19.62 21.29
N ASN A 936 -25.90 18.44 20.92
CA ASN A 936 -25.63 17.91 19.59
C ASN A 936 -26.36 18.68 18.50
N LEU A 937 -27.61 19.07 18.71
CA LEU A 937 -28.37 19.90 17.76
C LEU A 937 -27.79 21.32 17.66
N PHE A 938 -27.39 21.93 18.76
CA PHE A 938 -26.68 23.21 18.74
C PHE A 938 -25.41 23.13 17.90
N ARG A 939 -24.59 22.08 18.10
CA ARG A 939 -23.36 21.88 17.32
C ARG A 939 -23.65 21.60 15.84
N VAL A 940 -24.74 20.92 15.53
CA VAL A 940 -25.17 20.71 14.14
C VAL A 940 -25.58 22.02 13.47
N VAL A 941 -26.37 22.88 14.15
CA VAL A 941 -26.74 24.18 13.62
C VAL A 941 -25.49 25.08 13.44
N GLN A 942 -24.57 25.05 14.39
CA GLN A 942 -23.29 25.75 14.31
C GLN A 942 -22.50 25.33 13.07
N GLU A 943 -22.38 24.04 12.82
CA GLU A 943 -21.65 23.49 11.67
C GLU A 943 -22.35 23.84 10.34
N LEU A 944 -23.69 23.78 10.29
CA LEU A 944 -24.46 24.15 9.11
C LEU A 944 -24.29 25.64 8.74
N LEU A 945 -24.35 26.51 9.73
CA LEU A 945 -24.15 27.97 9.54
C LEU A 945 -22.70 28.27 9.16
N GLN A 946 -21.75 27.57 9.75
CA GLN A 946 -20.34 27.73 9.42
C GLN A 946 -20.06 27.27 7.98
N ASN A 947 -20.70 26.21 7.54
CA ASN A 947 -20.61 25.75 6.15
C ASN A 947 -21.27 26.73 5.18
N ALA A 948 -22.39 27.35 5.58
CA ALA A 948 -23.01 28.41 4.80
C ALA A 948 -22.07 29.59 4.59
N ILE A 949 -21.44 30.05 5.64
CA ILE A 949 -20.53 31.22 5.59
C ILE A 949 -19.26 30.89 4.77
N LYS A 950 -18.66 29.71 5.00
CA LYS A 950 -17.36 29.35 4.39
C LYS A 950 -17.45 28.84 2.97
N HIS A 951 -18.54 28.14 2.63
CA HIS A 951 -18.56 27.29 1.44
C HIS A 951 -19.72 27.53 0.50
N SER A 952 -20.91 27.99 1.00
CA SER A 952 -22.11 28.02 0.15
C SER A 952 -22.21 29.25 -0.76
N LYS A 953 -21.60 30.38 -0.41
CA LYS A 953 -21.81 31.71 -1.04
C LYS A 953 -23.28 32.11 -1.05
N ALA A 954 -24.06 31.61 -0.12
CA ALA A 954 -25.46 31.92 0.00
C ALA A 954 -25.65 33.38 0.48
N SER A 955 -26.71 34.02 0.02
CA SER A 955 -27.17 35.32 0.54
C SER A 955 -28.23 35.15 1.63
N SER A 956 -28.89 34.00 1.64
CA SER A 956 -29.99 33.76 2.59
C SER A 956 -30.01 32.29 3.04
N VAL A 957 -30.25 32.10 4.33
CA VAL A 957 -30.43 30.79 4.98
C VAL A 957 -31.73 30.76 5.75
N TRP A 958 -32.46 29.69 5.63
CA TRP A 958 -33.70 29.45 6.41
C TRP A 958 -33.47 28.25 7.30
N LEU A 959 -33.70 28.47 8.60
CA LEU A 959 -33.66 27.42 9.63
C LEU A 959 -35.03 27.32 10.26
N THR A 960 -35.57 26.12 10.33
CA THR A 960 -36.84 25.86 11.03
C THR A 960 -36.63 24.66 11.98
N LEU A 961 -36.99 24.87 13.24
CA LEU A 961 -36.99 23.85 14.27
C LEU A 961 -38.41 23.59 14.76
N ARG A 962 -38.95 22.41 14.50
CA ARG A 962 -40.32 22.02 14.83
C ARG A 962 -40.34 20.78 15.72
N TYR A 963 -41.24 20.79 16.71
CA TYR A 963 -41.48 19.60 17.51
C TYR A 963 -42.89 19.08 17.26
N GLU A 964 -42.97 17.84 16.85
CA GLU A 964 -44.22 17.15 16.53
C GLU A 964 -44.07 15.63 16.72
N ASN A 965 -45.08 14.96 17.30
CA ASN A 965 -45.13 13.52 17.51
C ASN A 965 -43.84 12.94 18.18
N ALA A 966 -43.40 13.55 19.30
CA ALA A 966 -42.17 13.15 20.01
C ALA A 966 -40.90 13.16 19.14
N THR A 967 -40.88 14.02 18.15
CA THR A 967 -39.74 14.15 17.22
C THR A 967 -39.40 15.62 17.00
N LEU A 968 -38.15 15.95 17.11
CA LEU A 968 -37.62 17.28 16.82
C LEU A 968 -37.10 17.27 15.37
N ALA A 969 -37.74 18.05 14.52
CA ALA A 969 -37.34 18.20 13.12
C ALA A 969 -36.62 19.54 12.92
N LEU A 970 -35.38 19.49 12.49
CA LEU A 970 -34.59 20.62 12.07
C LEU A 970 -34.48 20.65 10.54
N THR A 971 -34.96 21.72 9.94
CA THR A 971 -34.82 21.95 8.50
C THR A 971 -33.89 23.15 8.28
N TYR A 972 -32.89 22.95 7.48
CA TYR A 972 -31.95 23.95 6.99
C TYR A 972 -32.09 24.09 5.49
N ARG A 973 -32.07 25.28 4.95
CA ARG A 973 -32.03 25.56 3.53
C ARG A 973 -31.23 26.83 3.26
N ASP A 974 -30.35 26.79 2.25
CA ASP A 974 -29.65 27.96 1.75
C ASP A 974 -29.89 28.12 0.24
N ASN A 975 -29.65 29.33 -0.25
CA ASN A 975 -29.74 29.68 -1.67
C ASN A 975 -28.35 29.79 -2.31
N GLY A 976 -27.39 29.05 -1.80
CA GLY A 976 -25.99 29.08 -2.26
C GLY A 976 -25.73 28.28 -3.52
N GLN A 977 -24.45 28.11 -3.83
CA GLN A 977 -24.00 27.42 -5.04
C GLN A 977 -24.29 25.91 -5.02
N GLY A 978 -24.69 25.33 -3.89
CA GLY A 978 -24.90 23.90 -3.72
C GLY A 978 -23.63 23.05 -3.96
N PHE A 979 -23.79 21.77 -3.89
CA PHE A 979 -22.72 20.80 -4.18
C PHE A 979 -23.30 19.45 -4.60
N GLU A 980 -22.51 18.64 -5.29
CA GLU A 980 -22.91 17.30 -5.67
C GLU A 980 -22.60 16.34 -4.51
N PRO A 981 -23.61 15.73 -3.88
CA PRO A 981 -23.41 14.93 -2.67
C PRO A 981 -22.48 13.73 -2.86
N ALA A 982 -22.41 13.15 -4.07
CA ALA A 982 -21.54 12.04 -4.40
C ALA A 982 -20.06 12.40 -4.47
N LEU A 983 -19.73 13.65 -4.80
CA LEU A 983 -18.35 14.19 -4.87
C LEU A 983 -17.86 14.70 -3.51
N ALA A 984 -18.74 15.24 -2.68
CA ALA A 984 -18.40 15.81 -1.37
C ALA A 984 -17.90 14.76 -0.36
N GLN A 985 -18.24 13.48 -0.53
CA GLN A 985 -17.68 12.39 0.28
C GLN A 985 -16.21 12.05 -0.05
N ARG A 986 -15.65 12.55 -1.14
CA ARG A 986 -14.29 12.23 -1.60
C ARG A 986 -13.28 13.37 -1.45
N VAL A 987 -13.73 14.59 -1.29
CA VAL A 987 -12.84 15.76 -1.28
C VAL A 987 -13.12 16.63 -0.05
N SER A 988 -12.33 16.36 0.99
CA SER A 988 -12.06 17.24 2.15
C SER A 988 -13.25 17.83 2.94
N GLY A 989 -13.26 17.52 4.21
CA GLY A 989 -13.94 18.21 5.28
C GLY A 989 -14.81 17.29 6.12
N ASN A 990 -14.39 17.05 7.38
CA ASN A 990 -15.10 16.21 8.36
C ASN A 990 -16.51 16.73 8.74
N GLY A 991 -16.93 17.91 8.27
CA GLY A 991 -18.15 18.59 8.70
C GLY A 991 -19.44 17.80 8.44
N LEU A 992 -19.68 17.34 7.22
CA LEU A 992 -20.90 16.58 6.89
C LEU A 992 -20.93 15.20 7.58
N VAL A 993 -19.76 14.56 7.69
CA VAL A 993 -19.60 13.29 8.43
C VAL A 993 -19.88 13.52 9.92
N ASN A 994 -19.39 14.61 10.49
CA ASN A 994 -19.64 14.99 11.88
C ASN A 994 -21.12 15.23 12.16
N ILE A 995 -21.83 15.88 11.25
CA ILE A 995 -23.29 16.06 11.36
C ILE A 995 -23.99 14.70 11.40
N GLN A 996 -23.68 13.81 10.46
CA GLN A 996 -24.28 12.49 10.41
C GLN A 996 -23.97 11.65 11.66
N GLN A 997 -22.73 11.66 12.12
CA GLN A 997 -22.31 10.95 13.34
C GLN A 997 -23.04 11.48 14.59
N ARG A 998 -23.18 12.80 14.74
CA ARG A 998 -23.88 13.41 15.86
C ARG A 998 -25.36 13.09 15.87
N ILE A 999 -25.98 13.07 14.70
CA ILE A 999 -27.41 12.70 14.57
C ILE A 999 -27.62 11.21 14.77
N ALA A 1000 -26.71 10.36 14.29
CA ALA A 1000 -26.74 8.92 14.55
C ALA A 1000 -26.61 8.60 16.07
N LEU A 1001 -25.77 9.36 16.81
CA LEU A 1001 -25.68 9.25 18.28
C LEU A 1001 -27.03 9.55 18.97
N LEU A 1002 -27.84 10.42 18.39
CA LEU A 1002 -29.18 10.76 18.87
C LEU A 1002 -30.28 9.80 18.33
N LYS A 1003 -29.88 8.73 17.61
CA LYS A 1003 -30.77 7.82 16.90
C LYS A 1003 -31.68 8.53 15.90
N GLY A 1004 -31.24 9.69 15.41
CA GLY A 1004 -31.95 10.49 14.42
C GLY A 1004 -31.57 10.12 12.99
N THR A 1005 -32.29 10.74 12.06
CA THR A 1005 -32.05 10.60 10.62
C THR A 1005 -31.66 11.92 10.00
N THR A 1006 -30.82 11.89 8.98
CA THR A 1006 -30.37 13.08 8.25
C THR A 1006 -30.51 12.85 6.75
N GLN A 1007 -31.14 13.78 6.05
CA GLN A 1007 -31.28 13.78 4.60
C GLN A 1007 -30.67 15.07 4.04
N PHE A 1008 -29.74 14.94 3.13
CA PHE A 1008 -29.13 16.06 2.40
C PHE A 1008 -29.64 16.06 0.97
N THR A 1009 -30.06 17.22 0.50
CA THR A 1009 -30.43 17.47 -0.89
C THR A 1009 -29.69 18.72 -1.34
N SER A 1010 -28.82 18.59 -2.31
CA SER A 1010 -28.07 19.70 -2.88
C SER A 1010 -27.77 19.41 -4.34
N SER A 1011 -27.77 20.44 -5.16
CA SER A 1011 -27.35 20.39 -6.55
C SER A 1011 -26.70 21.71 -6.94
N ALA A 1012 -25.86 21.68 -7.98
CA ALA A 1012 -25.16 22.86 -8.45
C ALA A 1012 -26.17 23.99 -8.77
N ASP A 1013 -25.90 25.19 -8.25
CA ASP A 1013 -26.68 26.43 -8.41
C ASP A 1013 -28.12 26.42 -7.88
N ALA A 1014 -28.52 25.42 -7.08
CA ALA A 1014 -29.86 25.33 -6.49
C ALA A 1014 -29.86 25.35 -4.96
N GLY A 1015 -28.71 25.59 -4.32
CA GLY A 1015 -28.52 25.65 -2.87
C GLY A 1015 -28.51 24.27 -2.21
N THR A 1016 -28.50 24.29 -0.89
CA THR A 1016 -28.49 23.08 -0.06
C THR A 1016 -29.69 23.03 0.86
N SER A 1017 -30.32 21.88 0.96
CA SER A 1017 -31.34 21.60 1.96
C SER A 1017 -30.95 20.39 2.80
N VAL A 1018 -31.08 20.53 4.12
CA VAL A 1018 -30.79 19.48 5.10
C VAL A 1018 -32.00 19.30 5.98
N MET A 1019 -32.50 18.08 6.03
CA MET A 1019 -33.58 17.68 6.95
C MET A 1019 -33.00 16.70 7.98
N ILE A 1020 -33.24 17.00 9.23
CA ILE A 1020 -32.79 16.22 10.38
C ILE A 1020 -33.99 15.92 11.25
N SER A 1021 -34.15 14.68 11.65
CA SER A 1021 -35.21 14.23 12.54
C SER A 1021 -34.61 13.48 13.71
N VAL A 1022 -34.87 13.93 14.92
CA VAL A 1022 -34.35 13.37 16.17
C VAL A 1022 -35.52 13.02 17.10
N PRO A 1023 -35.64 11.77 17.56
CA PRO A 1023 -36.62 11.39 18.57
C PRO A 1023 -36.26 12.04 19.91
N VAL A 1024 -37.25 12.56 20.60
CA VAL A 1024 -37.09 13.26 21.90
C VAL A 1024 -37.80 12.47 23.00
#